data_3d1dd7d77d824276c5efc18bbd85186e
#
_entry.id   3d1dd7d77d824276c5efc18bbd85186e
#
_cell.length_a   1.000
_cell.length_b   1.000
_cell.length_c   1.000
_cell.angle_alpha   90.00
_cell.angle_beta   90.00
_cell.angle_gamma   90.00
#
_symmetry.space_group_name_H-M   'P 1'
#
loop_
_entity.id
_entity.type
_entity.pdbx_description
1 polymer ?
#
loop_
_entity_poly.entity_id
_entity_poly.type
_entity_poly.pdbx_seq_one_letter_code
_entity_poly.pdbx_strand_id
1 'polypeptide(L)'
;MSADTAIFRRVAIIGLGLIGGSLAAAITRNGLATTVVATDSRADELKLGLAQGIIQHSAASVAEAVAGSDLVVMAVPVRATREVLAAVAPHLEAGAVLTDVGSTKGSFVRDVEAVFGHLPARVIPGHPIAGSEKSGVAAANPDLFADHKVILTPAKETDPRSLERLKALWGGCGATVLTMSPEYHDEVLAATSHLPHLIAFSLVDTLAGEDENLDIFRYAAGGFRDFTRIAASDPVMWHDIFLSNREAVLRIIDHFTRDLDQLRTAIDQRDGARLLRVFTRARAAREHFSKMLSGQAYVTNHQQQQMTFRLQPGGQIQGDIRVPGDKSISHRSIMLGALADGVTEVTGFLEGEDSLATLQAFRDMGVTIEGPDQGYVRIHGVGMQGLQAPRGPLYLGNSGTAMRLFSGLLAAQSFDSELTGDESLSRRPMGRVADPLRAMGAVIDTAEGGRPPLKIRGGKALTGIHYEMPVASAQVKSCLLLAGLYAEGVTSVTEPAPTRDHTERMLTGFGYHVHRDGATVSVSGGGRLTGGHIDVPADISSAAFFLVAASIAQGSDLTLRHVGMNPTRVGVINILRDMGADIEVLEQREIGGEPVADLRVRAADLQGIDIPEDQVPLAIDEFPVLFIAAACANGRTVLRGAEELRVKESDRIQVMADGLAAVGVHTTVTADGIIIDGGQPMTGGTVDSHGDHRIAMSFAVASLRATGEITVNDCANVATSFPGFVELARSTGIRIKADGGTE
;
A
#
# COMPACT_ATOMS: atom_id res chain seq x y z
N MET A 1 -29.64 -30.92 3.49
CA MET A 1 -28.73 -29.93 4.13
C MET A 1 -29.43 -29.50 5.41
N SER A 2 -28.77 -29.63 6.55
CA SER A 2 -29.34 -29.37 7.88
C SER A 2 -29.65 -27.90 8.08
N ALA A 3 -30.71 -27.56 8.82
CA ALA A 3 -31.17 -26.18 9.12
C ALA A 3 -30.18 -25.32 9.94
N ASP A 4 -28.97 -25.81 10.14
CA ASP A 4 -27.97 -25.22 11.07
C ASP A 4 -26.95 -24.30 10.40
N THR A 5 -27.05 -24.01 9.07
CA THR A 5 -26.07 -23.22 8.33
C THR A 5 -26.59 -21.87 7.82
N ALA A 6 -27.88 -21.57 7.96
CA ALA A 6 -28.47 -20.33 7.48
C ALA A 6 -28.07 -19.14 8.37
N ILE A 7 -27.54 -18.07 7.77
CA ILE A 7 -27.11 -16.84 8.46
C ILE A 7 -28.35 -16.09 9.01
N PHE A 8 -29.44 -16.07 8.21
CA PHE A 8 -30.72 -15.47 8.57
C PHE A 8 -31.84 -16.50 8.45
N ARG A 9 -32.86 -16.41 9.31
CA ARG A 9 -33.99 -17.29 9.27
C ARG A 9 -34.98 -16.87 8.19
N ARG A 10 -35.37 -15.59 8.16
CA ARG A 10 -36.33 -15.02 7.22
C ARG A 10 -35.82 -13.68 6.70
N VAL A 11 -35.62 -13.59 5.41
CA VAL A 11 -35.19 -12.39 4.71
C VAL A 11 -36.34 -11.78 3.94
N ALA A 12 -36.64 -10.51 4.22
CA ALA A 12 -37.59 -9.71 3.44
C ALA A 12 -36.85 -8.87 2.41
N ILE A 13 -37.19 -9.01 1.13
CA ILE A 13 -36.71 -8.15 0.03
C ILE A 13 -37.84 -7.21 -0.39
N ILE A 14 -37.62 -5.92 -0.23
CA ILE A 14 -38.60 -4.88 -0.64
C ILE A 14 -38.10 -4.28 -1.95
N GLY A 15 -38.77 -4.59 -3.04
CA GLY A 15 -38.35 -4.32 -4.42
C GLY A 15 -37.66 -5.51 -5.07
N LEU A 16 -38.37 -6.19 -6.00
CA LEU A 16 -37.87 -7.38 -6.70
C LEU A 16 -37.44 -7.03 -8.15
N GLY A 17 -36.64 -5.96 -8.26
CA GLY A 17 -35.98 -5.60 -9.51
C GLY A 17 -34.70 -6.43 -9.78
N LEU A 18 -33.81 -5.93 -10.64
CA LEU A 18 -32.53 -6.60 -10.93
C LEU A 18 -31.72 -6.91 -9.66
N ILE A 19 -31.46 -5.91 -8.83
CA ILE A 19 -30.59 -6.06 -7.65
C ILE A 19 -31.27 -6.88 -6.56
N GLY A 20 -32.52 -6.53 -6.20
CA GLY A 20 -33.28 -7.29 -5.20
C GLY A 20 -33.53 -8.72 -5.61
N GLY A 21 -33.86 -8.96 -6.87
CA GLY A 21 -34.05 -10.30 -7.45
C GLY A 21 -32.76 -11.11 -7.48
N SER A 22 -31.65 -10.50 -7.88
CA SER A 22 -30.33 -11.17 -7.88
C SER A 22 -29.88 -11.53 -6.47
N LEU A 23 -30.11 -10.65 -5.49
CA LEU A 23 -29.79 -10.94 -4.09
C LEU A 23 -30.68 -12.07 -3.55
N ALA A 24 -31.98 -12.02 -3.81
CA ALA A 24 -32.89 -13.10 -3.42
C ALA A 24 -32.47 -14.44 -4.05
N ALA A 25 -32.10 -14.46 -5.33
CA ALA A 25 -31.62 -15.64 -6.03
C ALA A 25 -30.31 -16.19 -5.45
N ALA A 26 -29.35 -15.32 -5.14
CA ALA A 26 -28.06 -15.69 -4.52
C ALA A 26 -28.27 -16.27 -3.12
N ILE A 27 -29.10 -15.64 -2.28
CA ILE A 27 -29.46 -16.11 -0.93
C ILE A 27 -30.12 -17.49 -1.00
N THR A 28 -31.08 -17.65 -1.88
CA THR A 28 -31.83 -18.91 -2.05
C THR A 28 -30.92 -20.03 -2.54
N ARG A 29 -30.13 -19.78 -3.59
CA ARG A 29 -29.23 -20.77 -4.18
C ARG A 29 -28.15 -21.26 -3.17
N ASN A 30 -27.57 -20.32 -2.42
CA ASN A 30 -26.47 -20.63 -1.51
C ASN A 30 -26.94 -21.04 -0.08
N GLY A 31 -28.26 -21.10 0.15
CA GLY A 31 -28.83 -21.51 1.44
C GLY A 31 -28.52 -20.55 2.59
N LEU A 32 -28.34 -19.26 2.31
CA LEU A 32 -27.93 -18.25 3.29
C LEU A 32 -29.08 -17.81 4.20
N ALA A 33 -30.33 -18.09 3.80
CA ALA A 33 -31.52 -17.94 4.63
C ALA A 33 -32.42 -19.16 4.51
N THR A 34 -33.22 -19.41 5.56
CA THR A 34 -34.23 -20.48 5.55
C THR A 34 -35.43 -20.12 4.65
N THR A 35 -35.79 -18.84 4.63
CA THR A 35 -36.92 -18.32 3.85
C THR A 35 -36.65 -16.95 3.30
N VAL A 36 -36.92 -16.73 2.01
CA VAL A 36 -36.89 -15.44 1.36
C VAL A 36 -38.31 -15.05 0.96
N VAL A 37 -38.78 -13.90 1.44
CA VAL A 37 -40.05 -13.29 1.07
C VAL A 37 -39.82 -11.97 0.36
N ALA A 38 -40.61 -11.65 -0.65
CA ALA A 38 -40.50 -10.37 -1.32
C ALA A 38 -41.84 -9.66 -1.45
N THR A 39 -41.77 -8.33 -1.53
CA THR A 39 -42.87 -7.49 -1.96
C THR A 39 -42.41 -6.49 -3.02
N ASP A 40 -43.22 -6.18 -3.98
CA ASP A 40 -42.95 -5.22 -5.06
C ASP A 40 -44.26 -4.52 -5.46
N SER A 41 -44.15 -3.31 -5.94
CA SER A 41 -45.29 -2.56 -6.50
C SER A 41 -45.86 -3.20 -7.78
N ARG A 42 -45.06 -3.95 -8.51
CA ARG A 42 -45.40 -4.68 -9.73
C ARG A 42 -45.66 -6.15 -9.42
N ALA A 43 -46.94 -6.55 -9.39
CA ALA A 43 -47.33 -7.92 -9.06
C ALA A 43 -46.73 -8.98 -10.02
N ASP A 44 -46.41 -8.63 -11.25
CA ASP A 44 -45.88 -9.55 -12.24
C ASP A 44 -44.40 -9.92 -11.92
N GLU A 45 -43.62 -9.02 -11.34
CA GLU A 45 -42.26 -9.33 -10.83
C GLU A 45 -42.31 -10.40 -9.71
N LEU A 46 -43.28 -10.28 -8.79
CA LEU A 46 -43.50 -11.26 -7.72
C LEU A 46 -43.88 -12.64 -8.25
N LYS A 47 -44.84 -12.67 -9.24
CA LYS A 47 -45.24 -13.93 -9.87
C LYS A 47 -44.08 -14.61 -10.57
N LEU A 48 -43.26 -13.84 -11.29
CA LEU A 48 -42.09 -14.36 -12.00
C LEU A 48 -41.03 -14.84 -11.03
N GLY A 49 -40.74 -14.10 -9.94
CA GLY A 49 -39.80 -14.48 -8.90
C GLY A 49 -40.20 -15.82 -8.19
N LEU A 50 -41.50 -16.02 -7.93
CA LEU A 50 -42.01 -17.29 -7.43
C LEU A 50 -41.85 -18.43 -8.45
N ALA A 51 -42.22 -18.18 -9.72
CA ALA A 51 -42.16 -19.17 -10.79
C ALA A 51 -40.73 -19.63 -11.08
N GLN A 52 -39.76 -18.75 -10.93
CA GLN A 52 -38.33 -19.04 -11.10
C GLN A 52 -37.64 -19.58 -9.83
N GLY A 53 -38.36 -19.68 -8.71
CA GLY A 53 -37.80 -20.16 -7.42
C GLY A 53 -36.80 -19.17 -6.79
N ILE A 54 -36.82 -17.92 -7.20
CA ILE A 54 -35.96 -16.86 -6.63
C ILE A 54 -36.39 -16.52 -5.22
N ILE A 55 -37.71 -16.52 -4.97
CA ILE A 55 -38.33 -16.30 -3.66
C ILE A 55 -39.25 -17.48 -3.32
N GLN A 56 -39.43 -17.76 -2.04
CA GLN A 56 -40.35 -18.83 -1.56
C GLN A 56 -41.75 -18.26 -1.31
N HIS A 57 -41.88 -16.98 -0.96
CA HIS A 57 -43.16 -16.35 -0.66
C HIS A 57 -43.19 -14.94 -1.24
N SER A 58 -44.38 -14.52 -1.72
CA SER A 58 -44.68 -13.13 -2.03
C SER A 58 -45.61 -12.55 -0.94
N ALA A 59 -45.37 -11.32 -0.55
CA ALA A 59 -46.20 -10.58 0.39
C ALA A 59 -46.99 -9.49 -0.35
N ALA A 60 -48.26 -9.32 0.02
CA ALA A 60 -49.15 -8.31 -0.60
C ALA A 60 -48.83 -6.89 -0.12
N SER A 61 -48.08 -6.73 0.96
CA SER A 61 -47.69 -5.44 1.52
C SER A 61 -46.31 -5.48 2.17
N VAL A 62 -45.72 -4.30 2.39
CA VAL A 62 -44.46 -4.13 3.15
C VAL A 62 -44.62 -4.71 4.57
N ALA A 63 -45.77 -4.44 5.23
CA ALA A 63 -46.04 -4.94 6.57
C ALA A 63 -46.00 -6.47 6.65
N GLU A 64 -46.60 -7.17 5.69
CA GLU A 64 -46.60 -8.63 5.61
C GLU A 64 -45.21 -9.19 5.32
N ALA A 65 -44.42 -8.53 4.45
CA ALA A 65 -43.07 -8.95 4.15
C ALA A 65 -42.15 -8.84 5.35
N VAL A 66 -42.21 -7.73 6.09
CA VAL A 66 -41.32 -7.40 7.23
C VAL A 66 -41.68 -8.25 8.46
N ALA A 67 -42.95 -8.59 8.68
CA ALA A 67 -43.38 -9.34 9.85
C ALA A 67 -42.60 -10.68 10.01
N GLY A 68 -41.97 -10.85 11.17
CA GLY A 68 -41.18 -12.06 11.51
C GLY A 68 -39.86 -12.20 10.76
N SER A 69 -39.42 -11.17 10.00
CA SER A 69 -38.13 -11.16 9.29
C SER A 69 -37.01 -10.71 10.22
N ASP A 70 -35.88 -11.40 10.18
CA ASP A 70 -34.68 -11.05 10.94
C ASP A 70 -33.65 -10.30 10.07
N LEU A 71 -33.89 -10.21 8.75
CA LEU A 71 -33.22 -9.28 7.82
C LEU A 71 -34.27 -8.64 6.90
N VAL A 72 -34.22 -7.32 6.77
CA VAL A 72 -35.01 -6.55 5.80
C VAL A 72 -34.04 -5.82 4.86
N VAL A 73 -34.19 -6.07 3.56
CA VAL A 73 -33.38 -5.45 2.50
C VAL A 73 -34.26 -4.54 1.66
N MET A 74 -33.93 -3.26 1.60
CA MET A 74 -34.59 -2.30 0.76
C MET A 74 -33.88 -2.18 -0.60
N ALA A 75 -34.51 -2.67 -1.65
CA ALA A 75 -34.02 -2.64 -3.03
C ALA A 75 -34.93 -1.78 -3.93
N VAL A 76 -35.25 -0.60 -3.45
CA VAL A 76 -36.16 0.37 -4.09
C VAL A 76 -35.37 1.58 -4.65
N PRO A 77 -35.96 2.35 -5.60
CA PRO A 77 -35.32 3.58 -6.06
C PRO A 77 -35.01 4.54 -4.89
N VAL A 78 -33.90 5.27 -5.00
CA VAL A 78 -33.34 6.07 -3.87
C VAL A 78 -34.40 7.06 -3.34
N ARG A 79 -35.19 7.70 -4.20
CA ARG A 79 -36.22 8.67 -3.75
C ARG A 79 -37.47 8.04 -3.14
N ALA A 80 -37.70 6.74 -3.34
CA ALA A 80 -38.79 6.01 -2.68
C ALA A 80 -38.41 5.56 -1.24
N THR A 81 -37.14 5.68 -0.86
CA THR A 81 -36.59 5.16 0.39
C THR A 81 -37.38 5.64 1.62
N ARG A 82 -37.64 6.94 1.75
CA ARG A 82 -38.31 7.51 2.93
C ARG A 82 -39.73 6.98 3.12
N GLU A 83 -40.53 6.89 2.03
CA GLU A 83 -41.90 6.36 2.07
C GLU A 83 -41.87 4.88 2.47
N VAL A 84 -40.99 4.10 1.88
CA VAL A 84 -40.87 2.69 2.18
C VAL A 84 -40.35 2.48 3.62
N LEU A 85 -39.40 3.29 4.09
CA LEU A 85 -38.94 3.25 5.49
C LEU A 85 -40.09 3.53 6.49
N ALA A 86 -40.93 4.50 6.17
CA ALA A 86 -42.12 4.80 7.00
C ALA A 86 -43.12 3.63 7.05
N ALA A 87 -43.20 2.81 5.99
CA ALA A 87 -44.01 1.60 5.97
C ALA A 87 -43.32 0.42 6.67
N VAL A 88 -41.97 0.36 6.69
CA VAL A 88 -41.18 -0.68 7.37
C VAL A 88 -41.16 -0.47 8.88
N ALA A 89 -40.94 0.76 9.33
CA ALA A 89 -40.62 1.09 10.72
C ALA A 89 -41.63 0.53 11.76
N PRO A 90 -42.95 0.59 11.55
CA PRO A 90 -43.94 0.07 12.51
C PRO A 90 -43.96 -1.42 12.65
N HIS A 91 -43.38 -2.16 11.70
CA HIS A 91 -43.41 -3.61 11.61
C HIS A 91 -42.04 -4.27 11.78
N LEU A 92 -40.96 -3.46 11.91
CA LEU A 92 -39.60 -3.94 12.07
C LEU A 92 -39.41 -4.51 13.49
N GLU A 93 -39.03 -5.76 13.58
CA GLU A 93 -38.79 -6.40 14.87
C GLU A 93 -37.53 -5.84 15.54
N ALA A 94 -37.54 -5.74 16.88
CA ALA A 94 -36.43 -5.18 17.65
C ALA A 94 -35.07 -5.88 17.43
N GLY A 95 -35.08 -7.15 16.96
CA GLY A 95 -33.90 -7.96 16.65
C GLY A 95 -33.49 -7.96 15.19
N ALA A 96 -34.28 -7.39 14.31
CA ALA A 96 -34.06 -7.44 12.86
C ALA A 96 -32.95 -6.48 12.42
N VAL A 97 -32.20 -6.90 11.40
CA VAL A 97 -31.23 -6.06 10.68
C VAL A 97 -31.99 -5.40 9.51
N LEU A 98 -31.78 -4.10 9.33
CA LEU A 98 -32.28 -3.37 8.18
C LEU A 98 -31.08 -2.87 7.33
N THR A 99 -31.12 -3.14 6.04
CA THR A 99 -30.10 -2.68 5.08
C THR A 99 -30.75 -2.22 3.78
N ASP A 100 -30.00 -1.48 2.97
CA ASP A 100 -30.42 -1.13 1.62
C ASP A 100 -29.35 -1.55 0.58
N VAL A 101 -29.69 -1.37 -0.70
CA VAL A 101 -28.77 -1.60 -1.82
C VAL A 101 -28.67 -0.38 -2.74
N GLY A 102 -29.07 0.78 -2.25
CA GLY A 102 -29.11 2.03 -3.01
C GLY A 102 -27.72 2.59 -3.30
N SER A 103 -27.65 3.47 -4.32
CA SER A 103 -26.37 4.04 -4.80
C SER A 103 -25.85 5.23 -3.99
N THR A 104 -26.63 5.75 -3.02
CA THR A 104 -26.28 6.90 -2.18
C THR A 104 -26.52 6.57 -0.71
N LYS A 105 -25.55 6.81 0.16
CA LYS A 105 -25.63 6.40 1.56
C LYS A 105 -26.01 7.54 2.50
N GLY A 106 -25.52 8.76 2.27
CA GLY A 106 -25.91 9.91 3.07
C GLY A 106 -27.39 10.25 3.00
N SER A 107 -28.02 10.07 1.82
CA SER A 107 -29.48 10.24 1.68
C SER A 107 -30.26 9.17 2.44
N PHE A 108 -29.82 7.91 2.39
CA PHE A 108 -30.44 6.82 3.14
C PHE A 108 -30.36 7.06 4.64
N VAL A 109 -29.21 7.47 5.17
CA VAL A 109 -29.04 7.78 6.61
C VAL A 109 -29.98 8.91 7.03
N ARG A 110 -30.04 10.02 6.27
CA ARG A 110 -30.99 11.13 6.55
C ARG A 110 -32.45 10.67 6.54
N ASP A 111 -32.84 9.76 5.64
CA ASP A 111 -34.20 9.24 5.58
C ASP A 111 -34.51 8.33 6.78
N VAL A 112 -33.53 7.50 7.21
CA VAL A 112 -33.65 6.70 8.43
C VAL A 112 -33.83 7.59 9.66
N GLU A 113 -32.98 8.62 9.81
CA GLU A 113 -33.07 9.56 10.93
C GLU A 113 -34.41 10.32 10.94
N ALA A 114 -34.92 10.69 9.77
CA ALA A 114 -36.21 11.36 9.65
C ALA A 114 -37.38 10.48 10.06
N VAL A 115 -37.29 9.15 9.85
CA VAL A 115 -38.40 8.21 10.17
C VAL A 115 -38.27 7.66 11.60
N PHE A 116 -37.04 7.32 12.05
CA PHE A 116 -36.81 6.71 13.37
C PHE A 116 -36.43 7.72 14.46
N GLY A 117 -36.16 8.99 14.11
CA GLY A 117 -35.66 10.01 15.02
C GLY A 117 -34.16 9.90 15.34
N HIS A 118 -33.49 8.82 14.95
CA HIS A 118 -32.07 8.54 15.07
C HIS A 118 -31.69 7.43 14.11
N LEU A 119 -30.39 7.13 13.95
CA LEU A 119 -29.91 5.96 13.23
C LEU A 119 -29.85 4.74 14.18
N PRO A 120 -30.75 3.74 14.08
CA PRO A 120 -30.72 2.58 14.94
C PRO A 120 -29.47 1.71 14.72
N ALA A 121 -28.92 1.11 15.80
CA ALA A 121 -27.70 0.32 15.77
C ALA A 121 -27.73 -0.89 14.81
N ARG A 122 -28.89 -1.35 14.41
CA ARG A 122 -29.10 -2.48 13.48
C ARG A 122 -29.50 -2.06 12.09
N VAL A 123 -29.47 -0.77 11.78
CA VAL A 123 -29.60 -0.25 10.42
C VAL A 123 -28.20 -0.08 9.85
N ILE A 124 -27.88 -0.83 8.82
CA ILE A 124 -26.54 -0.87 8.20
C ILE A 124 -26.72 -0.62 6.72
N PRO A 125 -26.44 0.61 6.25
CA PRO A 125 -26.59 0.93 4.85
C PRO A 125 -25.60 0.15 3.99
N GLY A 126 -26.01 -0.29 2.80
CA GLY A 126 -25.19 -1.07 1.88
C GLY A 126 -25.33 -0.58 0.43
N HIS A 127 -24.29 -0.84 -0.36
CA HIS A 127 -24.28 -0.56 -1.79
C HIS A 127 -23.45 -1.63 -2.53
N PRO A 128 -24.08 -2.57 -3.24
CA PRO A 128 -23.37 -3.49 -4.13
C PRO A 128 -22.91 -2.73 -5.38
N ILE A 129 -21.58 -2.76 -5.63
CA ILE A 129 -21.00 -2.16 -6.83
C ILE A 129 -21.10 -3.18 -7.98
N ALA A 130 -22.32 -3.48 -8.33
CA ALA A 130 -22.68 -4.45 -9.36
C ALA A 130 -24.00 -4.03 -10.01
N GLY A 131 -24.14 -4.30 -11.31
CA GLY A 131 -25.36 -3.95 -12.06
C GLY A 131 -25.22 -4.26 -13.54
N SER A 132 -26.32 -4.10 -14.27
CA SER A 132 -26.35 -4.15 -15.74
C SER A 132 -27.37 -3.16 -16.28
N GLU A 133 -27.35 -2.93 -17.59
CA GLU A 133 -28.34 -2.07 -18.27
C GLU A 133 -29.75 -2.69 -18.32
N LYS A 134 -29.91 -3.94 -17.86
CA LYS A 134 -31.20 -4.65 -17.83
C LYS A 134 -31.96 -4.34 -16.54
N SER A 135 -33.27 -4.46 -16.57
CA SER A 135 -34.16 -4.19 -15.44
C SER A 135 -35.15 -5.34 -15.19
N GLY A 136 -35.72 -5.37 -13.96
CA GLY A 136 -36.73 -6.34 -13.55
C GLY A 136 -36.11 -7.69 -13.07
N VAL A 137 -36.99 -8.54 -12.47
CA VAL A 137 -36.58 -9.86 -11.94
C VAL A 137 -36.24 -10.85 -13.06
N ALA A 138 -36.75 -10.64 -14.26
CA ALA A 138 -36.35 -11.46 -15.43
C ALA A 138 -34.85 -11.40 -15.76
N ALA A 139 -34.17 -10.32 -15.35
CA ALA A 139 -32.75 -10.13 -15.53
C ALA A 139 -31.93 -10.54 -14.29
N ALA A 140 -32.57 -11.04 -13.24
CA ALA A 140 -31.90 -11.45 -12.01
C ALA A 140 -30.85 -12.55 -12.28
N ASN A 141 -29.68 -12.32 -11.73
CA ASN A 141 -28.53 -13.24 -11.85
C ASN A 141 -27.98 -13.56 -10.47
N PRO A 142 -28.03 -14.81 -9.99
CA PRO A 142 -27.51 -15.19 -8.68
C PRO A 142 -25.97 -15.02 -8.55
N ASP A 143 -25.24 -14.87 -9.65
CA ASP A 143 -23.80 -14.59 -9.70
C ASP A 143 -23.46 -13.10 -9.85
N LEU A 144 -24.48 -12.20 -9.82
CA LEU A 144 -24.27 -10.77 -10.02
C LEU A 144 -23.24 -10.15 -9.07
N PHE A 145 -23.11 -10.69 -7.87
CA PHE A 145 -22.24 -10.17 -6.83
C PHE A 145 -20.89 -10.92 -6.72
N ALA A 146 -20.74 -12.04 -7.42
CA ALA A 146 -19.50 -12.81 -7.42
C ALA A 146 -18.35 -11.96 -7.96
N ASP A 147 -17.24 -11.93 -7.22
CA ASP A 147 -16.05 -11.11 -7.53
C ASP A 147 -16.30 -9.59 -7.59
N HIS A 148 -17.48 -9.12 -7.14
CA HIS A 148 -17.81 -7.70 -7.06
C HIS A 148 -17.68 -7.19 -5.62
N LYS A 149 -17.53 -5.88 -5.49
CA LYS A 149 -17.44 -5.21 -4.19
C LYS A 149 -18.83 -4.86 -3.67
N VAL A 150 -19.02 -5.02 -2.36
CA VAL A 150 -20.18 -4.47 -1.64
C VAL A 150 -19.66 -3.54 -0.56
N ILE A 151 -20.14 -2.31 -0.56
CA ILE A 151 -19.76 -1.32 0.43
C ILE A 151 -20.83 -1.25 1.50
N LEU A 152 -20.47 -1.52 2.76
CA LEU A 152 -21.31 -1.28 3.92
C LEU A 152 -20.83 0.00 4.63
N THR A 153 -21.78 0.81 5.08
CA THR A 153 -21.47 2.08 5.75
C THR A 153 -21.99 2.07 7.19
N PRO A 154 -21.35 1.29 8.11
CA PRO A 154 -21.77 1.23 9.51
C PRO A 154 -21.51 2.57 10.20
N ALA A 155 -22.43 2.98 11.07
CA ALA A 155 -22.20 4.08 11.99
C ALA A 155 -21.35 3.62 13.20
N LYS A 156 -20.92 4.58 14.02
CA LYS A 156 -20.12 4.30 15.23
C LYS A 156 -20.87 3.43 16.24
N GLU A 157 -22.20 3.59 16.32
CA GLU A 157 -23.11 2.89 17.21
C GLU A 157 -23.64 1.57 16.63
N THR A 158 -23.21 1.17 15.45
CA THR A 158 -23.67 -0.07 14.78
C THR A 158 -23.39 -1.31 15.63
N ASP A 159 -24.39 -2.17 15.77
CA ASP A 159 -24.26 -3.47 16.48
C ASP A 159 -23.25 -4.37 15.73
N PRO A 160 -22.12 -4.74 16.38
CA PRO A 160 -21.07 -5.52 15.71
C PRO A 160 -21.56 -6.90 15.21
N ARG A 161 -22.48 -7.55 15.93
CA ARG A 161 -23.00 -8.85 15.53
C ARG A 161 -23.86 -8.76 14.28
N SER A 162 -24.67 -7.71 14.17
CA SER A 162 -25.48 -7.46 12.97
C SER A 162 -24.60 -7.15 11.76
N LEU A 163 -23.52 -6.38 11.95
CA LEU A 163 -22.55 -6.09 10.89
C LEU A 163 -21.86 -7.36 10.39
N GLU A 164 -21.39 -8.22 11.30
CA GLU A 164 -20.72 -9.48 10.91
C GLU A 164 -21.69 -10.46 10.21
N ARG A 165 -22.94 -10.54 10.64
CA ARG A 165 -23.97 -11.35 9.94
C ARG A 165 -24.21 -10.83 8.51
N LEU A 166 -24.27 -9.51 8.34
CA LEU A 166 -24.46 -8.92 7.02
C LEU A 166 -23.25 -9.09 6.11
N LYS A 167 -22.02 -8.96 6.66
CA LYS A 167 -20.79 -9.31 5.94
C LYS A 167 -20.76 -10.78 5.49
N ALA A 168 -21.15 -11.70 6.38
CA ALA A 168 -21.22 -13.11 6.06
C ALA A 168 -22.25 -13.40 4.95
N LEU A 169 -23.40 -12.69 4.94
CA LEU A 169 -24.40 -12.81 3.87
C LEU A 169 -23.80 -12.42 2.51
N TRP A 170 -23.18 -11.25 2.42
CA TRP A 170 -22.59 -10.77 1.17
C TRP A 170 -21.40 -11.62 0.72
N GLY A 171 -20.55 -12.06 1.67
CA GLY A 171 -19.49 -13.03 1.39
C GLY A 171 -20.03 -14.36 0.87
N GLY A 172 -21.16 -14.84 1.45
CA GLY A 172 -21.87 -16.01 0.97
C GLY A 172 -22.50 -15.85 -0.42
N CYS A 173 -22.74 -14.62 -0.87
CA CYS A 173 -23.11 -14.30 -2.25
C CYS A 173 -21.89 -14.14 -3.21
N GLY A 174 -20.66 -14.40 -2.73
CA GLY A 174 -19.43 -14.29 -3.50
C GLY A 174 -18.85 -12.88 -3.58
N ALA A 175 -19.35 -11.92 -2.81
CA ALA A 175 -18.91 -10.53 -2.84
C ALA A 175 -17.73 -10.27 -1.89
N THR A 176 -16.86 -9.34 -2.26
CA THR A 176 -15.87 -8.74 -1.36
C THR A 176 -16.49 -7.56 -0.62
N VAL A 177 -16.58 -7.63 0.72
CA VAL A 177 -17.22 -6.59 1.52
C VAL A 177 -16.20 -5.57 2.00
N LEU A 178 -16.46 -4.28 1.75
CA LEU A 178 -15.70 -3.13 2.22
C LEU A 178 -16.54 -2.33 3.21
N THR A 179 -15.88 -1.61 4.13
CA THR A 179 -16.56 -0.70 5.07
C THR A 179 -15.96 0.70 5.00
N MET A 180 -16.82 1.73 5.01
CA MET A 180 -16.42 3.14 5.08
C MET A 180 -17.55 3.98 5.66
N SER A 181 -17.33 5.28 5.92
CA SER A 181 -18.43 6.16 6.34
C SER A 181 -19.38 6.48 5.18
N PRO A 182 -20.66 6.83 5.46
CA PRO A 182 -21.62 7.24 4.42
C PRO A 182 -21.14 8.45 3.61
N GLU A 183 -20.50 9.42 4.27
CA GLU A 183 -19.99 10.64 3.62
C GLU A 183 -18.85 10.31 2.66
N TYR A 184 -17.88 9.50 3.10
CA TYR A 184 -16.76 9.07 2.28
C TYR A 184 -17.22 8.20 1.09
N HIS A 185 -18.20 7.32 1.31
CA HIS A 185 -18.85 6.57 0.23
C HIS A 185 -19.39 7.52 -0.86
N ASP A 186 -20.18 8.51 -0.46
CA ASP A 186 -20.83 9.42 -1.39
C ASP A 186 -19.81 10.30 -2.13
N GLU A 187 -18.70 10.69 -1.50
CA GLU A 187 -17.58 11.39 -2.14
C GLU A 187 -16.84 10.51 -3.17
N VAL A 188 -16.50 9.27 -2.79
CA VAL A 188 -15.84 8.33 -3.71
C VAL A 188 -16.72 8.04 -4.92
N LEU A 189 -18.00 7.77 -4.71
CA LEU A 189 -18.92 7.45 -5.81
C LEU A 189 -19.25 8.69 -6.67
N ALA A 190 -19.26 9.89 -6.10
CA ALA A 190 -19.37 11.13 -6.87
C ALA A 190 -18.24 11.25 -7.89
N ALA A 191 -16.99 10.93 -7.50
CA ALA A 191 -15.83 11.02 -8.37
C ALA A 191 -15.72 9.85 -9.36
N THR A 192 -15.98 8.62 -8.91
CA THR A 192 -15.66 7.41 -9.69
C THR A 192 -16.81 6.87 -10.52
N SER A 193 -18.06 7.28 -10.21
CA SER A 193 -19.27 6.83 -10.89
C SER A 193 -20.11 8.00 -11.39
N HIS A 194 -20.50 8.95 -10.53
CA HIS A 194 -21.48 9.97 -10.90
C HIS A 194 -20.91 10.97 -11.90
N LEU A 195 -19.70 11.51 -11.67
CA LEU A 195 -19.06 12.44 -12.61
C LEU A 195 -18.87 11.83 -14.01
N PRO A 196 -18.32 10.60 -14.17
CA PRO A 196 -18.22 9.96 -15.48
C PRO A 196 -19.57 9.87 -16.23
N HIS A 197 -20.65 9.48 -15.55
CA HIS A 197 -21.97 9.43 -16.17
C HIS A 197 -22.48 10.82 -16.57
N LEU A 198 -22.31 11.81 -15.71
CA LEU A 198 -22.69 13.20 -16.04
C LEU A 198 -21.96 13.68 -17.29
N ILE A 199 -20.64 13.44 -17.38
CA ILE A 199 -19.86 13.85 -18.55
C ILE A 199 -20.34 13.10 -19.81
N ALA A 200 -20.61 11.80 -19.71
CA ALA A 200 -21.08 11.00 -20.84
C ALA A 200 -22.46 11.50 -21.33
N PHE A 201 -23.42 11.73 -20.42
CA PHE A 201 -24.75 12.32 -20.78
C PHE A 201 -24.60 13.70 -21.40
N SER A 202 -23.81 14.60 -20.78
CA SER A 202 -23.58 15.95 -21.26
C SER A 202 -22.91 15.97 -22.64
N LEU A 203 -21.90 15.11 -22.86
CA LEU A 203 -21.21 15.01 -24.14
C LEU A 203 -22.15 14.57 -25.26
N VAL A 204 -22.97 13.53 -25.01
CA VAL A 204 -23.92 13.04 -26.00
C VAL A 204 -25.01 14.10 -26.30
N ASP A 205 -25.55 14.77 -25.28
CA ASP A 205 -26.56 15.81 -25.41
C ASP A 205 -26.03 17.03 -26.20
N THR A 206 -24.79 17.49 -25.86
CA THR A 206 -24.12 18.58 -26.57
C THR A 206 -23.99 18.25 -28.08
N LEU A 207 -23.44 17.06 -28.40
CA LEU A 207 -23.22 16.68 -29.80
C LEU A 207 -24.53 16.40 -30.55
N ALA A 208 -25.57 15.93 -29.87
CA ALA A 208 -26.87 15.72 -30.46
C ALA A 208 -27.60 17.04 -30.78
N GLY A 209 -27.24 18.14 -30.10
CA GLY A 209 -27.77 19.49 -30.35
C GLY A 209 -27.08 20.27 -31.48
N GLU A 210 -25.96 19.76 -32.05
CA GLU A 210 -25.27 20.42 -33.17
C GLU A 210 -26.02 20.24 -34.50
N ASP A 211 -25.98 21.23 -35.36
CA ASP A 211 -26.71 21.21 -36.64
C ASP A 211 -26.24 20.10 -37.59
N GLU A 212 -24.97 19.65 -37.49
CA GLU A 212 -24.37 18.62 -38.31
C GLU A 212 -24.23 17.26 -37.58
N ASN A 213 -25.11 16.95 -36.62
CA ASN A 213 -25.04 15.81 -35.72
C ASN A 213 -24.94 14.45 -36.43
N LEU A 214 -25.53 14.27 -37.61
CA LEU A 214 -25.46 13.02 -38.38
C LEU A 214 -24.03 12.67 -38.81
N ASP A 215 -23.23 13.65 -39.23
CA ASP A 215 -21.85 13.40 -39.61
C ASP A 215 -20.94 13.20 -38.36
N ILE A 216 -21.18 13.91 -37.26
CA ILE A 216 -20.49 13.70 -35.99
C ILE A 216 -20.62 12.25 -35.53
N PHE A 217 -21.83 11.71 -35.48
CA PHE A 217 -22.05 10.31 -35.06
C PHE A 217 -21.58 9.29 -36.11
N ARG A 218 -21.63 9.62 -37.41
CA ARG A 218 -21.18 8.76 -38.49
C ARG A 218 -19.68 8.49 -38.45
N TYR A 219 -18.88 9.47 -38.03
CA TYR A 219 -17.43 9.35 -37.90
C TYR A 219 -16.96 9.02 -36.47
N ALA A 220 -17.90 8.78 -35.54
CA ALA A 220 -17.58 8.41 -34.18
C ALA A 220 -16.84 7.07 -34.12
N ALA A 221 -15.58 7.10 -33.69
CA ALA A 221 -14.72 5.94 -33.56
C ALA A 221 -14.94 5.17 -32.24
N GLY A 222 -14.23 4.05 -32.06
CA GLY A 222 -14.36 3.17 -30.90
C GLY A 222 -14.28 3.88 -29.56
N GLY A 223 -13.35 4.82 -29.39
CA GLY A 223 -13.19 5.59 -28.14
C GLY A 223 -14.44 6.40 -27.73
N PHE A 224 -15.12 7.01 -28.70
CA PHE A 224 -16.37 7.70 -28.43
C PHE A 224 -17.45 6.74 -27.94
N ARG A 225 -17.65 5.63 -28.67
CA ARG A 225 -18.64 4.59 -28.34
C ARG A 225 -18.38 3.99 -26.96
N ASP A 226 -17.13 3.69 -26.65
CA ASP A 226 -16.76 3.07 -25.37
C ASP A 226 -17.01 4.05 -24.20
N PHE A 227 -16.63 5.32 -24.35
CA PHE A 227 -16.81 6.33 -23.32
C PHE A 227 -18.29 6.69 -23.12
N THR A 228 -19.08 6.82 -24.20
CA THR A 228 -20.50 7.22 -24.14
C THR A 228 -21.45 6.05 -23.89
N ARG A 229 -20.99 4.81 -23.86
CA ARG A 229 -21.81 3.61 -23.57
C ARG A 229 -22.63 3.77 -22.29
N ILE A 230 -22.06 4.38 -21.26
CA ILE A 230 -22.73 4.59 -19.97
C ILE A 230 -23.87 5.62 -20.03
N ALA A 231 -23.95 6.47 -21.06
CA ALA A 231 -25.08 7.38 -21.28
C ALA A 231 -26.37 6.65 -21.76
N ALA A 232 -26.31 5.35 -22.07
CA ALA A 232 -27.48 4.52 -22.34
C ALA A 232 -28.17 4.01 -21.05
N SER A 233 -27.68 4.37 -19.87
CA SER A 233 -28.27 4.00 -18.58
C SER A 233 -29.61 4.70 -18.34
N ASP A 234 -30.47 4.15 -17.44
CA ASP A 234 -31.78 4.69 -17.11
C ASP A 234 -31.69 6.16 -16.62
N PRO A 235 -32.31 7.10 -17.31
CA PRO A 235 -32.23 8.52 -16.97
C PRO A 235 -32.93 8.87 -15.65
N VAL A 236 -33.97 8.14 -15.25
CA VAL A 236 -34.70 8.39 -13.99
C VAL A 236 -33.86 7.99 -12.81
N MET A 237 -33.19 6.84 -12.91
CA MET A 237 -32.26 6.38 -11.88
C MET A 237 -31.12 7.41 -11.66
N TRP A 238 -30.51 7.90 -12.73
CA TRP A 238 -29.42 8.87 -12.64
C TRP A 238 -29.88 10.24 -12.13
N HIS A 239 -31.07 10.71 -12.59
CA HIS A 239 -31.69 11.90 -12.02
C HIS A 239 -31.79 11.80 -10.49
N ASP A 240 -32.30 10.68 -9.98
CA ASP A 240 -32.48 10.47 -8.55
C ASP A 240 -31.15 10.40 -7.80
N ILE A 241 -30.13 9.74 -8.36
CA ILE A 241 -28.78 9.65 -7.79
C ILE A 241 -28.15 11.05 -7.68
N PHE A 242 -28.19 11.85 -8.76
CA PHE A 242 -27.60 13.20 -8.75
C PHE A 242 -28.25 14.12 -7.72
N LEU A 243 -29.56 14.07 -7.58
CA LEU A 243 -30.28 14.89 -6.60
C LEU A 243 -30.02 14.39 -5.16
N SER A 244 -29.88 13.10 -4.96
CA SER A 244 -29.67 12.50 -3.63
C SER A 244 -28.23 12.68 -3.12
N ASN A 245 -27.22 12.71 -4.02
CA ASN A 245 -25.81 12.98 -3.71
C ASN A 245 -25.36 14.37 -4.17
N ARG A 246 -26.28 15.34 -4.15
CA ARG A 246 -26.08 16.68 -4.75
C ARG A 246 -24.80 17.37 -4.30
N GLU A 247 -24.49 17.37 -3.01
CA GLU A 247 -23.36 18.13 -2.46
C GLU A 247 -22.02 17.60 -2.93
N ALA A 248 -21.79 16.27 -2.85
CA ALA A 248 -20.56 15.66 -3.30
C ALA A 248 -20.40 15.77 -4.83
N VAL A 249 -21.50 15.62 -5.57
CA VAL A 249 -21.49 15.77 -7.03
C VAL A 249 -21.14 17.20 -7.44
N LEU A 250 -21.71 18.23 -6.81
CA LEU A 250 -21.36 19.61 -7.12
C LEU A 250 -19.89 19.91 -6.82
N ARG A 251 -19.36 19.45 -5.67
CA ARG A 251 -17.94 19.63 -5.35
C ARG A 251 -17.03 19.07 -6.45
N ILE A 252 -17.29 17.86 -6.91
CA ILE A 252 -16.42 17.24 -7.93
C ILE A 252 -16.60 17.88 -9.31
N ILE A 253 -17.80 18.34 -9.66
CA ILE A 253 -18.07 19.11 -10.88
C ILE A 253 -17.25 20.41 -10.87
N ASP A 254 -17.25 21.15 -9.76
CA ASP A 254 -16.49 22.40 -9.62
C ASP A 254 -14.99 22.18 -9.80
N HIS A 255 -14.45 21.05 -9.30
CA HIS A 255 -13.06 20.68 -9.52
C HIS A 255 -12.79 20.35 -10.99
N PHE A 256 -13.62 19.52 -11.59
CA PHE A 256 -13.47 19.10 -12.98
C PHE A 256 -13.59 20.28 -13.95
N THR A 257 -14.54 21.18 -13.71
CA THR A 257 -14.75 22.38 -14.55
C THR A 257 -13.53 23.31 -14.49
N ARG A 258 -12.96 23.54 -13.31
CA ARG A 258 -11.71 24.33 -13.18
C ARG A 258 -10.54 23.69 -13.94
N ASP A 259 -10.38 22.38 -13.86
CA ASP A 259 -9.32 21.67 -14.57
C ASP A 259 -9.55 21.74 -16.09
N LEU A 260 -10.79 21.63 -16.55
CA LEU A 260 -11.18 21.76 -17.95
C LEU A 260 -10.91 23.18 -18.48
N ASP A 261 -11.23 24.22 -17.70
CA ASP A 261 -10.92 25.62 -18.06
C ASP A 261 -9.43 25.88 -18.16
N GLN A 262 -8.62 25.23 -17.33
CA GLN A 262 -7.15 25.30 -17.43
C GLN A 262 -6.65 24.66 -18.72
N LEU A 263 -7.22 23.52 -19.13
CA LEU A 263 -6.87 22.88 -20.41
C LEU A 263 -7.32 23.74 -21.59
N ARG A 264 -8.53 24.31 -21.54
CA ARG A 264 -9.04 25.26 -22.54
C ARG A 264 -8.09 26.45 -22.69
N THR A 265 -7.66 27.05 -21.58
CA THR A 265 -6.69 28.17 -21.57
C THR A 265 -5.36 27.76 -22.18
N ALA A 266 -4.84 26.56 -21.86
CA ALA A 266 -3.61 26.06 -22.42
C ALA A 266 -3.71 25.83 -23.95
N ILE A 267 -4.87 25.38 -24.44
CA ILE A 267 -5.13 25.23 -25.89
C ILE A 267 -5.17 26.60 -26.56
N ASP A 268 -5.91 27.55 -26.01
CA ASP A 268 -6.05 28.92 -26.53
C ASP A 268 -4.68 29.62 -26.64
N GLN A 269 -3.84 29.50 -25.60
CA GLN A 269 -2.49 30.07 -25.51
C GLN A 269 -1.44 29.23 -26.25
N ARG A 270 -1.78 28.10 -26.85
CA ARG A 270 -0.87 27.13 -27.48
C ARG A 270 0.27 26.66 -26.54
N ASP A 271 -0.02 26.54 -25.24
CA ASP A 271 0.92 26.02 -24.25
C ASP A 271 0.99 24.49 -24.32
N GLY A 272 1.73 24.01 -25.34
CA GLY A 272 1.92 22.56 -25.55
C GLY A 272 2.63 21.88 -24.39
N ALA A 273 3.51 22.58 -23.65
CA ALA A 273 4.21 22.01 -22.51
C ALA A 273 3.23 21.71 -21.34
N ARG A 274 2.29 22.61 -21.08
CA ARG A 274 1.25 22.40 -20.06
C ARG A 274 0.32 21.25 -20.44
N LEU A 275 -0.12 21.19 -21.69
CA LEU A 275 -0.95 20.09 -22.19
C LEU A 275 -0.25 18.74 -22.03
N LEU A 276 1.03 18.67 -22.45
CA LEU A 276 1.82 17.45 -22.35
C LEU A 276 1.94 16.99 -20.88
N ARG A 277 2.23 17.90 -19.94
CA ARG A 277 2.29 17.57 -18.51
C ARG A 277 0.98 16.96 -17.99
N VAL A 278 -0.17 17.56 -18.35
CA VAL A 278 -1.48 17.04 -17.89
C VAL A 278 -1.75 15.65 -18.48
N PHE A 279 -1.49 15.46 -19.77
CA PHE A 279 -1.76 14.18 -20.45
C PHE A 279 -0.82 13.08 -19.95
N THR A 280 0.47 13.38 -19.72
CA THR A 280 1.44 12.46 -19.14
C THR A 280 1.01 12.02 -17.74
N ARG A 281 0.62 12.98 -16.88
CA ARG A 281 0.12 12.68 -15.54
C ARG A 281 -1.15 11.80 -15.57
N ALA A 282 -2.10 12.11 -16.46
CA ALA A 282 -3.32 11.32 -16.60
C ALA A 282 -3.03 9.89 -17.10
N ARG A 283 -2.10 9.74 -18.07
CA ARG A 283 -1.66 8.43 -18.56
C ARG A 283 -1.04 7.59 -17.43
N ALA A 284 -0.09 8.18 -16.69
CA ALA A 284 0.57 7.50 -15.58
C ALA A 284 -0.42 7.06 -14.49
N ALA A 285 -1.39 7.95 -14.14
CA ALA A 285 -2.45 7.60 -13.20
C ALA A 285 -3.33 6.45 -13.71
N ARG A 286 -3.68 6.43 -15.00
CA ARG A 286 -4.47 5.36 -15.62
C ARG A 286 -3.72 4.01 -15.66
N GLU A 287 -2.43 4.03 -15.96
CA GLU A 287 -1.57 2.85 -15.95
C GLU A 287 -1.48 2.26 -14.53
N HIS A 288 -1.27 3.10 -13.53
CA HIS A 288 -1.28 2.70 -12.13
C HIS A 288 -2.63 2.08 -11.71
N PHE A 289 -3.73 2.74 -12.05
CA PHE A 289 -5.08 2.23 -11.80
C PHE A 289 -5.35 0.88 -12.48
N SER A 290 -4.87 0.70 -13.72
CA SER A 290 -4.97 -0.59 -14.43
C SER A 290 -4.20 -1.70 -13.70
N LYS A 291 -2.99 -1.42 -13.22
CA LYS A 291 -2.19 -2.36 -12.42
C LYS A 291 -2.89 -2.71 -11.09
N MET A 292 -3.54 -1.73 -10.44
CA MET A 292 -4.36 -1.99 -9.24
C MET A 292 -5.53 -2.93 -9.51
N LEU A 293 -6.26 -2.73 -10.62
CA LEU A 293 -7.42 -3.57 -10.97
C LEU A 293 -7.02 -4.99 -11.42
N SER A 294 -5.84 -5.14 -12.05
CA SER A 294 -5.33 -6.46 -12.49
C SER A 294 -4.64 -7.27 -11.38
N GLY A 295 -4.65 -6.78 -10.13
CA GLY A 295 -3.91 -7.39 -9.03
C GLY A 295 -2.39 -7.23 -9.13
N GLN A 296 -1.88 -6.51 -10.13
CA GLN A 296 -0.45 -6.24 -10.34
C GLN A 296 0.03 -4.96 -9.65
N ALA A 297 -0.86 -4.10 -9.20
CA ALA A 297 -0.54 -2.95 -8.36
C ALA A 297 -1.23 -3.09 -7.02
N TYR A 298 -0.45 -3.03 -5.98
CA TYR A 298 -0.82 -2.86 -4.56
C TYR A 298 -2.29 -3.10 -4.22
N VAL A 299 -2.61 -4.32 -3.87
CA VAL A 299 -3.70 -4.59 -2.96
C VAL A 299 -3.18 -4.21 -1.56
N THR A 300 -3.54 -3.03 -1.08
CA THR A 300 -3.62 -2.81 0.36
C THR A 300 -4.77 -3.67 0.88
N ASN A 301 -4.59 -4.99 0.80
CA ASN A 301 -5.44 -5.93 1.51
C ASN A 301 -4.98 -5.90 2.96
N HIS A 302 -5.73 -5.18 3.80
CA HIS A 302 -5.75 -5.38 5.25
C HIS A 302 -6.33 -6.75 5.67
N GLN A 303 -6.39 -7.71 4.75
CA GLN A 303 -6.41 -9.13 5.09
C GLN A 303 -4.97 -9.60 4.95
N GLN A 304 -4.30 -9.77 6.07
CA GLN A 304 -3.05 -10.50 6.19
C GLN A 304 -3.22 -11.83 5.43
N GLN A 305 -2.79 -11.86 4.16
CA GLN A 305 -2.51 -13.14 3.52
C GLN A 305 -1.31 -13.70 4.29
N GLN A 306 -1.55 -14.74 5.07
CA GLN A 306 -0.49 -15.47 5.75
C GLN A 306 0.35 -16.16 4.68
N MET A 307 1.37 -15.44 4.15
CA MET A 307 2.35 -16.05 3.28
C MET A 307 3.32 -16.86 4.13
N THR A 308 3.49 -18.12 3.78
CA THR A 308 4.39 -19.05 4.46
C THR A 308 5.42 -19.57 3.46
N PHE A 309 6.71 -19.54 3.84
CA PHE A 309 7.76 -20.18 3.05
C PHE A 309 7.98 -21.62 3.56
N ARG A 310 7.95 -22.57 2.63
CA ARG A 310 8.37 -23.95 2.85
C ARG A 310 9.71 -24.19 2.16
N LEU A 311 10.68 -24.63 2.93
CA LEU A 311 12.07 -24.67 2.54
C LEU A 311 12.59 -26.10 2.71
N GLN A 312 12.93 -26.73 1.59
CA GLN A 312 13.53 -28.07 1.62
C GLN A 312 15.03 -27.94 1.92
N PRO A 313 15.58 -28.88 2.70
CA PRO A 313 16.96 -28.82 3.14
C PRO A 313 17.97 -28.98 2.01
N GLY A 314 19.14 -28.33 2.17
CA GLY A 314 20.28 -28.40 1.25
C GLY A 314 20.07 -27.62 -0.03
N GLY A 315 21.08 -27.62 -0.85
CA GLY A 315 21.16 -26.90 -2.12
C GLY A 315 22.59 -26.42 -2.37
N GLN A 316 22.83 -25.94 -3.58
CA GLN A 316 24.10 -25.36 -4.01
C GLN A 316 23.76 -24.06 -4.76
N ILE A 317 24.42 -22.98 -4.39
CA ILE A 317 24.13 -21.65 -4.95
C ILE A 317 25.05 -21.39 -6.12
N GLN A 318 24.45 -21.15 -7.29
CA GLN A 318 25.18 -20.92 -8.53
C GLN A 318 24.49 -19.86 -9.38
N GLY A 319 25.24 -19.25 -10.27
CA GLY A 319 24.72 -18.37 -11.31
C GLY A 319 25.40 -17.02 -11.36
N ASP A 320 24.80 -16.18 -12.18
CA ASP A 320 25.15 -14.78 -12.39
C ASP A 320 23.86 -13.99 -12.22
N ILE A 321 23.74 -13.23 -11.15
CA ILE A 321 22.47 -12.57 -10.78
C ILE A 321 22.66 -11.10 -10.48
N ARG A 322 21.59 -10.34 -10.62
CA ARG A 322 21.44 -8.99 -10.07
C ARG A 322 20.27 -8.98 -9.10
N VAL A 323 20.52 -8.57 -7.86
CA VAL A 323 19.44 -8.36 -6.88
C VAL A 323 18.76 -7.01 -7.13
N PRO A 324 17.56 -6.76 -6.56
CA PRO A 324 16.86 -5.49 -6.72
C PRO A 324 17.71 -4.28 -6.32
N GLY A 325 17.32 -3.13 -6.86
CA GLY A 325 17.99 -1.85 -6.59
C GLY A 325 17.97 -1.44 -5.12
N ASP A 326 18.96 -0.62 -4.72
CA ASP A 326 19.08 -0.11 -3.36
C ASP A 326 17.85 0.69 -2.94
N LYS A 327 17.22 0.25 -1.84
CA LYS A 327 16.00 0.85 -1.29
C LYS A 327 16.20 2.31 -0.87
N SER A 328 17.33 2.60 -0.22
CA SER A 328 17.64 3.94 0.28
C SER A 328 17.87 4.94 -0.85
N ILE A 329 18.53 4.51 -1.93
CA ILE A 329 18.77 5.30 -3.12
C ILE A 329 17.46 5.47 -3.91
N SER A 330 16.66 4.41 -4.03
CA SER A 330 15.35 4.48 -4.71
C SER A 330 14.41 5.50 -4.08
N HIS A 331 14.27 5.53 -2.75
CA HIS A 331 13.48 6.57 -2.07
C HIS A 331 13.99 7.97 -2.39
N ARG A 332 15.30 8.18 -2.31
CA ARG A 332 15.92 9.50 -2.51
C ARG A 332 15.88 9.94 -3.97
N SER A 333 15.95 9.03 -4.92
CA SER A 333 15.82 9.35 -6.34
C SER A 333 14.47 9.99 -6.65
N ILE A 334 13.39 9.47 -6.05
CA ILE A 334 12.07 10.06 -6.17
C ILE A 334 12.01 11.43 -5.45
N MET A 335 12.49 11.50 -4.20
CA MET A 335 12.43 12.73 -3.39
C MET A 335 13.21 13.88 -4.03
N LEU A 336 14.47 13.65 -4.37
CA LEU A 336 15.33 14.70 -4.94
C LEU A 336 14.95 14.99 -6.39
N GLY A 337 14.61 13.98 -7.19
CA GLY A 337 14.14 14.16 -8.55
C GLY A 337 12.84 14.97 -8.63
N ALA A 338 11.94 14.79 -7.68
CA ALA A 338 10.70 15.56 -7.59
C ALA A 338 10.96 17.05 -7.29
N LEU A 339 11.97 17.36 -6.48
CA LEU A 339 12.36 18.72 -6.09
C LEU A 339 13.35 19.38 -7.07
N ALA A 340 13.87 18.64 -8.03
CA ALA A 340 14.83 19.15 -8.98
C ALA A 340 14.18 20.02 -10.06
N ASP A 341 14.97 20.90 -10.64
CA ASP A 341 14.63 21.58 -11.90
C ASP A 341 14.93 20.60 -13.06
N GLY A 342 13.96 20.38 -13.97
CA GLY A 342 14.11 19.51 -15.13
C GLY A 342 13.63 18.09 -14.92
N VAL A 343 14.20 17.16 -15.69
CA VAL A 343 13.81 15.73 -15.69
C VAL A 343 14.90 14.90 -15.03
N THR A 344 14.49 13.97 -14.17
CA THR A 344 15.37 12.94 -13.62
C THR A 344 14.95 11.58 -14.18
N GLU A 345 15.89 10.87 -14.78
CA GLU A 345 15.73 9.51 -15.27
C GLU A 345 16.42 8.53 -14.32
N VAL A 346 15.69 7.54 -13.86
CA VAL A 346 16.18 6.55 -12.89
C VAL A 346 16.12 5.17 -13.51
N THR A 347 17.24 4.45 -13.48
CA THR A 347 17.33 3.03 -13.85
C THR A 347 17.65 2.18 -12.62
N GLY A 348 17.23 0.92 -12.61
CA GLY A 348 17.45 0.02 -11.45
C GLY A 348 16.62 0.37 -10.21
N PHE A 349 15.56 1.18 -10.35
CA PHE A 349 14.67 1.53 -9.25
C PHE A 349 14.06 0.30 -8.60
N LEU A 350 14.04 0.28 -7.27
CA LEU A 350 13.37 -0.78 -6.51
C LEU A 350 11.86 -0.64 -6.60
N GLU A 351 11.20 -1.59 -7.25
CA GLU A 351 9.73 -1.67 -7.33
C GLU A 351 9.11 -2.38 -6.10
N GLY A 352 9.69 -2.17 -4.92
CA GLY A 352 9.14 -2.65 -3.65
C GLY A 352 8.10 -1.67 -3.08
N GLU A 353 7.20 -2.20 -2.25
CA GLU A 353 6.05 -1.46 -1.71
C GLU A 353 6.44 -0.13 -1.05
N ASP A 354 7.50 -0.12 -0.29
CA ASP A 354 7.98 1.09 0.38
C ASP A 354 8.36 2.20 -0.61
N SER A 355 9.09 1.85 -1.67
CA SER A 355 9.56 2.81 -2.68
C SER A 355 8.40 3.32 -3.54
N LEU A 356 7.43 2.46 -3.82
CA LEU A 356 6.23 2.81 -4.58
C LEU A 356 5.28 3.68 -3.76
N ALA A 357 5.18 3.49 -2.44
CA ALA A 357 4.43 4.40 -1.56
C ALA A 357 5.04 5.82 -1.57
N THR A 358 6.38 5.92 -1.58
CA THR A 358 7.09 7.21 -1.74
C THR A 358 6.77 7.86 -3.09
N LEU A 359 6.83 7.09 -4.16
CA LEU A 359 6.51 7.56 -5.52
C LEU A 359 5.06 8.07 -5.59
N GLN A 360 4.12 7.33 -5.02
CA GLN A 360 2.71 7.74 -4.99
C GLN A 360 2.50 9.01 -4.18
N ALA A 361 3.14 9.17 -3.03
CA ALA A 361 3.05 10.38 -2.23
C ALA A 361 3.49 11.63 -3.02
N PHE A 362 4.53 11.54 -3.85
CA PHE A 362 4.92 12.66 -4.72
C PHE A 362 3.95 12.90 -5.87
N ARG A 363 3.34 11.87 -6.43
CA ARG A 363 2.22 12.03 -7.37
C ARG A 363 1.04 12.77 -6.74
N ASP A 364 0.69 12.43 -5.51
CA ASP A 364 -0.38 13.06 -4.74
C ASP A 364 -0.08 14.55 -4.45
N MET A 365 1.21 14.91 -4.42
CA MET A 365 1.68 16.29 -4.31
C MET A 365 1.95 16.97 -5.66
N GLY A 366 1.41 16.44 -6.76
CA GLY A 366 1.41 17.09 -8.07
C GLY A 366 2.63 16.83 -8.95
N VAL A 367 3.56 15.95 -8.55
CA VAL A 367 4.72 15.60 -9.37
C VAL A 367 4.32 14.57 -10.45
N THR A 368 4.68 14.85 -11.70
CA THR A 368 4.50 13.89 -12.79
C THR A 368 5.63 12.87 -12.76
N ILE A 369 5.29 11.60 -12.54
CA ILE A 369 6.25 10.49 -12.51
C ILE A 369 5.75 9.39 -13.44
N GLU A 370 6.52 9.09 -14.48
CA GLU A 370 6.28 8.00 -15.42
C GLU A 370 6.96 6.71 -14.93
N GLY A 371 6.32 5.58 -15.13
CA GLY A 371 6.80 4.29 -14.60
C GLY A 371 6.29 4.02 -13.17
N PRO A 372 6.90 3.08 -12.41
CA PRO A 372 8.06 2.28 -12.82
C PRO A 372 7.69 1.24 -13.90
N ASP A 373 8.67 0.93 -14.74
CA ASP A 373 8.59 -0.14 -15.72
C ASP A 373 9.97 -0.82 -15.81
N GLN A 374 10.05 -2.05 -15.31
CA GLN A 374 11.29 -2.82 -15.19
C GLN A 374 12.47 -2.03 -14.56
N GLY A 375 12.16 -1.32 -13.47
CA GLY A 375 13.13 -0.49 -12.76
C GLY A 375 13.42 0.87 -13.40
N TYR A 376 12.73 1.25 -14.49
CA TYR A 376 12.85 2.57 -15.10
C TYR A 376 11.78 3.51 -14.56
N VAL A 377 12.18 4.69 -14.12
CA VAL A 377 11.30 5.78 -13.66
C VAL A 377 11.76 7.09 -14.26
N ARG A 378 10.81 7.91 -14.73
CA ARG A 378 11.08 9.26 -15.21
C ARG A 378 10.31 10.28 -14.40
N ILE A 379 11.00 11.21 -13.78
CA ILE A 379 10.46 12.18 -12.84
C ILE A 379 10.55 13.57 -13.46
N HIS A 380 9.40 14.23 -13.63
CA HIS A 380 9.36 15.63 -14.05
C HIS A 380 9.37 16.49 -12.79
N GLY A 381 10.57 16.95 -12.42
CA GLY A 381 10.75 17.74 -11.23
C GLY A 381 9.97 19.05 -11.27
N VAL A 382 9.47 19.47 -10.12
CA VAL A 382 8.65 20.67 -9.97
C VAL A 382 9.41 21.82 -9.33
N GLY A 383 10.71 21.60 -9.04
CA GLY A 383 11.55 22.56 -8.32
C GLY A 383 11.27 22.59 -6.81
N MET A 384 12.10 23.30 -6.08
CA MET A 384 12.07 23.33 -4.62
C MET A 384 10.72 23.83 -4.02
N GLN A 385 9.96 24.64 -4.76
CA GLN A 385 8.71 25.28 -4.32
C GLN A 385 7.46 24.77 -5.06
N GLY A 386 7.60 23.78 -5.94
CA GLY A 386 6.55 23.38 -6.85
C GLY A 386 5.61 22.27 -6.34
N LEU A 387 5.85 21.70 -5.15
CA LEU A 387 4.95 20.73 -4.56
C LEU A 387 3.59 21.35 -4.22
N GLN A 388 2.53 20.58 -4.40
CA GLN A 388 1.14 20.98 -4.13
C GLN A 388 0.62 20.30 -2.88
N ALA A 389 -0.33 20.93 -2.17
CA ALA A 389 -1.01 20.31 -1.05
C ALA A 389 -1.67 18.99 -1.46
N PRO A 390 -1.41 17.89 -0.75
CA PRO A 390 -2.08 16.63 -1.01
C PRO A 390 -3.56 16.74 -0.65
N ARG A 391 -4.42 15.99 -1.34
CA ARG A 391 -5.88 16.00 -1.08
C ARG A 391 -6.29 15.27 0.19
N GLY A 392 -5.39 14.54 0.82
CA GLY A 392 -5.62 13.75 2.04
C GLY A 392 -4.31 13.31 2.66
N PRO A 393 -4.37 12.46 3.70
CA PRO A 393 -3.17 11.91 4.32
C PRO A 393 -2.29 11.16 3.31
N LEU A 394 -0.98 11.36 3.40
CA LEU A 394 0.01 10.62 2.62
C LEU A 394 0.26 9.28 3.30
N TYR A 395 -0.13 8.19 2.65
CA TYR A 395 0.07 6.84 3.15
C TYR A 395 1.43 6.29 2.71
N LEU A 396 2.28 5.93 3.66
CA LEU A 396 3.67 5.54 3.43
C LEU A 396 3.94 4.04 3.68
N GLY A 397 2.90 3.22 3.73
CA GLY A 397 3.00 1.77 3.95
C GLY A 397 3.71 1.43 5.24
N ASN A 398 4.71 0.54 5.18
CA ASN A 398 5.57 0.13 6.30
C ASN A 398 6.88 0.94 6.38
N SER A 399 7.05 1.96 5.53
CA SER A 399 8.34 2.62 5.35
C SER A 399 8.66 3.65 6.44
N GLY A 400 9.38 3.23 7.47
CA GLY A 400 9.97 4.16 8.45
C GLY A 400 10.98 5.13 7.85
N THR A 401 11.66 4.74 6.75
CA THR A 401 12.55 5.61 5.99
C THR A 401 11.77 6.74 5.34
N ALA A 402 10.73 6.41 4.57
CA ALA A 402 9.89 7.41 3.91
C ALA A 402 9.32 8.40 4.95
N MET A 403 8.69 7.90 6.02
CA MET A 403 8.07 8.76 7.02
C MET A 403 9.05 9.76 7.65
N ARG A 404 10.26 9.33 8.00
CA ARG A 404 11.26 10.21 8.60
C ARG A 404 11.81 11.25 7.62
N LEU A 405 12.10 10.84 6.38
CA LEU A 405 12.60 11.76 5.36
C LEU A 405 11.52 12.76 4.92
N PHE A 406 10.28 12.30 4.72
CA PHE A 406 9.14 13.18 4.42
C PHE A 406 8.89 14.20 5.52
N SER A 407 9.07 13.81 6.80
CA SER A 407 8.91 14.77 7.91
C SER A 407 9.81 15.98 7.77
N GLY A 408 11.07 15.79 7.37
CA GLY A 408 12.00 16.88 7.11
C GLY A 408 11.62 17.72 5.89
N LEU A 409 11.28 17.06 4.79
CA LEU A 409 10.93 17.72 3.54
C LEU A 409 9.64 18.52 3.64
N LEU A 410 8.60 17.96 4.29
CA LEU A 410 7.28 18.56 4.39
C LEU A 410 7.20 19.65 5.47
N ALA A 411 8.07 19.61 6.48
CA ALA A 411 8.15 20.65 7.50
C ALA A 411 8.42 22.07 6.93
N ALA A 412 9.00 22.10 5.73
CA ALA A 412 9.37 23.34 5.05
C ALA A 412 8.38 23.78 3.95
N GLN A 413 7.33 22.99 3.67
CA GLN A 413 6.38 23.32 2.60
C GLN A 413 5.37 24.37 3.05
N SER A 414 4.72 25.04 2.09
CA SER A 414 3.74 26.11 2.32
C SER A 414 2.35 25.60 2.73
N PHE A 415 2.11 24.27 2.74
CA PHE A 415 0.83 23.63 2.98
C PHE A 415 0.89 22.63 4.14
N ASP A 416 -0.25 22.40 4.77
CA ASP A 416 -0.41 21.38 5.80
C ASP A 416 -0.37 19.98 5.17
N SER A 417 0.18 19.01 5.90
CA SER A 417 0.23 17.61 5.48
C SER A 417 0.05 16.65 6.65
N GLU A 418 -0.43 15.46 6.38
CA GLU A 418 -0.54 14.37 7.35
C GLU A 418 0.13 13.12 6.79
N LEU A 419 1.02 12.51 7.60
CA LEU A 419 1.71 11.26 7.25
C LEU A 419 1.12 10.11 8.05
N THR A 420 0.74 9.05 7.33
CA THR A 420 0.17 7.82 7.89
C THR A 420 0.91 6.58 7.36
N GLY A 421 0.66 5.45 7.99
CA GLY A 421 1.23 4.18 7.55
C GLY A 421 0.41 3.00 8.05
N ASP A 422 0.93 1.80 7.84
CA ASP A 422 0.32 0.57 8.33
C ASP A 422 0.38 0.44 9.86
N GLU A 423 -0.15 -0.65 10.40
CA GLU A 423 -0.18 -0.90 11.84
C GLU A 423 1.24 -0.99 12.43
N SER A 424 2.19 -1.60 11.73
CA SER A 424 3.59 -1.72 12.17
C SER A 424 4.26 -0.35 12.22
N LEU A 425 4.12 0.46 11.16
CA LEU A 425 4.70 1.81 11.12
C LEU A 425 4.05 2.73 12.17
N SER A 426 2.75 2.58 12.41
CA SER A 426 2.00 3.38 13.39
C SER A 426 2.43 3.14 14.84
N ARG A 427 3.14 2.05 15.12
CA ARG A 427 3.70 1.75 16.46
C ARG A 427 5.10 2.34 16.67
N ARG A 428 5.80 2.76 15.60
CA ARG A 428 7.20 3.21 15.69
C ARG A 428 7.29 4.65 16.20
N PRO A 429 8.24 4.94 17.12
CA PRO A 429 8.42 6.30 17.64
C PRO A 429 9.05 7.20 16.57
N MET A 430 8.50 8.40 16.41
CA MET A 430 8.98 9.43 15.48
C MET A 430 9.56 10.67 16.21
N GLY A 431 9.62 10.65 17.52
CA GLY A 431 10.21 11.72 18.33
C GLY A 431 11.62 12.08 17.91
N ARG A 432 12.44 11.08 17.52
CA ARG A 432 13.84 11.30 17.05
C ARG A 432 13.97 12.26 15.85
N VAL A 433 12.91 12.43 15.05
CA VAL A 433 12.87 13.41 13.94
C VAL A 433 11.97 14.60 14.28
N ALA A 434 10.87 14.40 14.98
CA ALA A 434 9.93 15.47 15.30
C ALA A 434 10.54 16.53 16.24
N ASP A 435 11.32 16.10 17.24
CA ASP A 435 11.89 17.01 18.23
C ASP A 435 12.96 17.95 17.64
N PRO A 436 13.97 17.48 16.88
CA PRO A 436 14.90 18.38 16.23
C PRO A 436 14.25 19.23 15.12
N LEU A 437 13.23 18.75 14.42
CA LEU A 437 12.47 19.59 13.47
C LEU A 437 11.71 20.71 14.18
N ARG A 438 11.13 20.45 15.36
CA ARG A 438 10.51 21.49 16.21
C ARG A 438 11.55 22.52 16.65
N ALA A 439 12.76 22.10 16.97
CA ALA A 439 13.87 23.01 17.29
C ALA A 439 14.27 23.89 16.08
N MET A 440 14.07 23.42 14.85
CA MET A 440 14.23 24.23 13.63
C MET A 440 13.05 25.20 13.39
N GLY A 441 11.96 25.13 14.15
CA GLY A 441 10.76 25.95 14.00
C GLY A 441 9.56 25.24 13.35
N ALA A 442 9.65 23.95 13.06
CA ALA A 442 8.53 23.19 12.52
C ALA A 442 7.43 22.99 13.58
N VAL A 443 6.18 22.92 13.12
CA VAL A 443 5.03 22.59 13.96
C VAL A 443 4.52 21.20 13.55
N ILE A 444 4.78 20.21 14.39
CA ILE A 444 4.47 18.80 14.13
C ILE A 444 3.71 18.23 15.32
N ASP A 445 2.46 17.81 15.07
CA ASP A 445 1.66 17.08 16.05
C ASP A 445 1.84 15.57 15.79
N THR A 446 1.95 14.80 16.87
CA THR A 446 2.08 13.35 16.86
C THR A 446 0.98 12.72 17.70
N ALA A 447 0.67 11.44 17.48
CA ALA A 447 -0.11 10.66 18.42
C ALA A 447 0.66 10.42 19.73
N GLU A 448 0.01 9.86 20.72
CA GLU A 448 0.59 9.54 22.04
C GLU A 448 1.88 8.72 21.88
N GLY A 449 2.90 9.08 22.65
CA GLY A 449 4.22 8.44 22.58
C GLY A 449 5.05 8.85 21.36
N GLY A 450 4.73 9.97 20.72
CA GLY A 450 5.47 10.46 19.56
C GLY A 450 5.29 9.61 18.30
N ARG A 451 4.15 8.95 18.16
CA ARG A 451 3.84 8.00 17.08
C ARG A 451 3.06 8.63 15.93
N PRO A 452 2.99 7.99 14.75
CA PRO A 452 2.06 8.38 13.69
C PRO A 452 0.57 8.29 14.12
N PRO A 453 -0.34 9.06 13.49
CA PRO A 453 -0.09 9.96 12.36
C PRO A 453 0.69 11.21 12.76
N LEU A 454 1.51 11.72 11.81
CA LEU A 454 2.22 12.98 11.98
C LEU A 454 1.48 14.07 11.22
N LYS A 455 1.03 15.11 11.91
CA LYS A 455 0.39 16.28 11.29
C LYS A 455 1.38 17.44 11.28
N ILE A 456 1.75 17.85 10.08
CA ILE A 456 2.78 18.86 9.84
C ILE A 456 2.09 20.13 9.35
N ARG A 457 2.28 21.24 10.05
CA ARG A 457 1.74 22.55 9.66
C ARG A 457 2.68 23.24 8.69
N GLY A 458 2.15 23.58 7.53
CA GLY A 458 2.88 24.31 6.50
C GLY A 458 3.08 25.80 6.79
N GLY A 459 3.83 26.44 5.91
CA GLY A 459 4.07 27.89 5.95
C GLY A 459 4.94 28.37 7.11
N LYS A 460 5.70 27.48 7.74
CA LYS A 460 6.63 27.82 8.81
C LYS A 460 8.01 28.10 8.25
N ALA A 461 8.61 29.21 8.65
CA ALA A 461 10.00 29.48 8.35
C ALA A 461 10.88 28.61 9.26
N LEU A 462 11.72 27.79 8.63
CA LEU A 462 12.69 26.98 9.34
C LEU A 462 14.00 27.76 9.51
N THR A 463 14.65 27.58 10.66
CA THR A 463 15.98 28.11 10.94
C THR A 463 16.97 26.96 11.04
N GLY A 464 18.12 27.10 10.41
CA GLY A 464 19.21 26.11 10.50
C GLY A 464 19.69 25.96 11.94
N ILE A 465 20.01 24.73 12.32
CA ILE A 465 20.52 24.38 13.64
C ILE A 465 21.79 23.53 13.54
N HIS A 466 22.57 23.54 14.60
CA HIS A 466 23.57 22.50 14.84
C HIS A 466 22.97 21.42 15.74
N TYR A 467 22.95 20.16 15.27
CA TYR A 467 22.37 19.04 15.98
C TYR A 467 23.41 17.94 16.21
N GLU A 468 23.71 17.70 17.48
CA GLU A 468 24.51 16.53 17.90
C GLU A 468 23.58 15.34 18.10
N MET A 469 23.72 14.30 17.25
CA MET A 469 22.88 13.14 17.36
C MET A 469 23.26 12.30 18.58
N PRO A 470 22.31 11.99 19.48
CA PRO A 470 22.58 11.14 20.64
C PRO A 470 22.83 9.67 20.26
N VAL A 471 22.31 9.24 19.12
CA VAL A 471 22.45 7.89 18.57
C VAL A 471 22.67 7.99 17.06
N ALA A 472 23.56 7.16 16.54
CA ALA A 472 23.86 7.10 15.10
C ALA A 472 22.61 6.70 14.29
N SER A 473 22.12 7.60 13.43
CA SER A 473 20.93 7.39 12.61
C SER A 473 20.99 8.12 11.29
N ALA A 474 21.20 7.40 10.21
CA ALA A 474 21.17 7.96 8.85
C ALA A 474 19.83 8.63 8.51
N GLN A 475 18.73 8.14 9.05
CA GLN A 475 17.39 8.68 8.78
C GLN A 475 17.18 10.03 9.47
N VAL A 476 17.64 10.19 10.71
CA VAL A 476 17.61 11.49 11.42
C VAL A 476 18.49 12.50 10.72
N LYS A 477 19.72 12.13 10.38
CA LYS A 477 20.62 12.98 9.59
C LYS A 477 19.98 13.42 8.28
N SER A 478 19.48 12.47 7.48
CA SER A 478 18.82 12.76 6.20
C SER A 478 17.61 13.68 6.35
N CYS A 479 16.78 13.45 7.38
CA CYS A 479 15.61 14.28 7.69
C CYS A 479 16.01 15.74 7.91
N LEU A 480 17.02 15.97 8.74
CA LEU A 480 17.47 17.32 9.07
C LEU A 480 18.18 18.01 7.88
N LEU A 481 18.96 17.28 7.09
CA LEU A 481 19.56 17.82 5.87
C LEU A 481 18.48 18.20 4.85
N LEU A 482 17.44 17.39 4.65
CA LEU A 482 16.32 17.73 3.74
C LEU A 482 15.54 18.95 4.23
N ALA A 483 15.28 19.09 5.53
CA ALA A 483 14.70 20.30 6.10
C ALA A 483 15.63 21.51 5.92
N GLY A 484 16.94 21.28 6.09
CA GLY A 484 18.00 22.28 5.95
C GLY A 484 18.10 22.88 4.54
N LEU A 485 17.65 22.18 3.48
CA LEU A 485 17.60 22.75 2.12
C LEU A 485 16.72 24.00 2.04
N TYR A 486 15.76 24.14 2.93
CA TYR A 486 14.78 25.24 2.98
C TYR A 486 15.00 26.20 4.15
N ALA A 487 15.81 25.81 5.14
CA ALA A 487 16.01 26.58 6.35
C ALA A 487 16.83 27.85 6.10
N GLU A 488 16.54 28.92 6.84
CA GLU A 488 17.42 30.10 6.86
C GLU A 488 18.72 29.77 7.59
N GLY A 489 19.85 30.00 6.93
CA GLY A 489 21.18 29.74 7.48
C GLY A 489 21.70 28.33 7.22
N VAL A 490 22.55 27.82 8.09
CA VAL A 490 23.22 26.53 7.94
C VAL A 490 22.62 25.52 8.90
N THR A 491 22.27 24.36 8.36
CA THR A 491 21.89 23.18 9.18
C THR A 491 23.07 22.22 9.18
N SER A 492 23.55 21.85 10.38
CA SER A 492 24.65 20.90 10.56
C SER A 492 24.27 19.79 11.51
N VAL A 493 24.76 18.60 11.22
CA VAL A 493 24.51 17.38 12.00
C VAL A 493 25.83 16.69 12.30
N THR A 494 26.11 16.44 13.58
CA THR A 494 27.29 15.67 14.02
C THR A 494 26.87 14.26 14.41
N GLU A 495 27.54 13.26 13.84
CA GLU A 495 27.29 11.84 14.03
C GLU A 495 28.19 11.28 15.15
N PRO A 496 27.66 10.48 16.11
CA PRO A 496 28.49 9.80 17.11
C PRO A 496 29.29 8.62 16.52
N ALA A 497 28.81 8.05 15.43
CA ALA A 497 29.46 7.02 14.63
C ALA A 497 29.02 7.18 13.16
N PRO A 498 29.82 6.73 12.17
CA PRO A 498 29.48 6.83 10.75
C PRO A 498 28.15 6.18 10.44
N THR A 499 27.28 6.90 9.71
CA THR A 499 26.02 6.37 9.17
C THR A 499 26.00 6.52 7.67
N ARG A 500 25.01 5.88 7.00
CA ARG A 500 24.81 5.96 5.54
C ARG A 500 24.82 7.38 5.03
N ASP A 501 25.58 7.64 3.97
CA ASP A 501 25.79 8.97 3.39
C ASP A 501 25.11 9.16 2.01
N HIS A 502 24.12 8.33 1.69
CA HIS A 502 23.40 8.43 0.41
C HIS A 502 22.77 9.81 0.17
N THR A 503 22.23 10.46 1.23
CA THR A 503 21.65 11.81 1.08
C THR A 503 22.71 12.83 0.64
N GLU A 504 23.85 12.80 1.28
CA GLU A 504 24.97 13.70 0.99
C GLU A 504 25.49 13.50 -0.44
N ARG A 505 25.74 12.24 -0.82
CA ARG A 505 26.20 11.87 -2.17
C ARG A 505 25.19 12.29 -3.23
N MET A 506 23.92 11.97 -3.02
CA MET A 506 22.87 12.28 -3.98
C MET A 506 22.60 13.77 -4.07
N LEU A 507 22.59 14.52 -2.97
CA LEU A 507 22.51 15.98 -3.01
C LEU A 507 23.64 16.57 -3.87
N THR A 508 24.87 16.08 -3.69
CA THR A 508 26.02 16.48 -4.52
C THR A 508 25.80 16.12 -5.99
N GLY A 509 25.29 14.92 -6.28
CA GLY A 509 24.94 14.48 -7.63
C GLY A 509 23.84 15.32 -8.30
N PHE A 510 22.92 15.88 -7.52
CA PHE A 510 21.92 16.86 -7.99
C PHE A 510 22.43 18.31 -8.02
N GLY A 511 23.73 18.53 -7.82
CA GLY A 511 24.37 19.84 -7.89
C GLY A 511 24.25 20.68 -6.61
N TYR A 512 23.80 20.10 -5.50
CA TYR A 512 23.68 20.81 -4.22
C TYR A 512 25.00 20.73 -3.43
N HIS A 513 25.41 21.83 -2.85
CA HIS A 513 26.65 21.89 -2.08
C HIS A 513 26.44 21.30 -0.67
N VAL A 514 27.14 20.23 -0.37
CA VAL A 514 27.21 19.57 0.95
C VAL A 514 28.63 19.73 1.49
N HIS A 515 28.77 20.26 2.69
CA HIS A 515 30.05 20.38 3.36
C HIS A 515 30.18 19.30 4.44
N ARG A 516 31.34 18.64 4.47
CA ARG A 516 31.68 17.65 5.51
C ARG A 516 33.00 18.03 6.18
N ASP A 517 32.95 18.05 7.52
CA ASP A 517 34.13 18.23 8.37
C ASP A 517 34.12 17.15 9.45
N GLY A 518 34.95 16.12 9.26
CA GLY A 518 35.00 14.95 10.13
C GLY A 518 33.64 14.26 10.25
N ALA A 519 33.10 14.22 11.46
CA ALA A 519 31.80 13.63 11.78
C ALA A 519 30.61 14.57 11.54
N THR A 520 30.87 15.83 11.14
CA THR A 520 29.82 16.84 10.93
C THR A 520 29.54 17.03 9.46
N VAL A 521 28.26 16.98 9.11
CA VAL A 521 27.75 17.28 7.76
C VAL A 521 26.88 18.51 7.81
N SER A 522 26.97 19.40 6.84
CA SER A 522 26.17 20.63 6.79
C SER A 522 25.70 20.99 5.38
N VAL A 523 24.53 21.63 5.34
CA VAL A 523 23.95 22.25 4.14
C VAL A 523 23.48 23.67 4.46
N SER A 524 23.55 24.55 3.45
CA SER A 524 22.96 25.89 3.53
C SER A 524 21.66 25.91 2.77
N GLY A 525 20.60 26.51 3.31
CA GLY A 525 19.31 26.60 2.65
C GLY A 525 19.31 27.52 1.42
N GLY A 526 18.26 27.43 0.60
CA GLY A 526 18.01 28.28 -0.54
C GLY A 526 18.72 27.89 -1.84
N GLY A 527 19.39 26.73 -1.90
CA GLY A 527 19.98 26.18 -3.11
C GLY A 527 18.94 25.59 -4.08
N ARG A 528 19.42 25.00 -5.18
CA ARG A 528 18.60 24.32 -6.20
C ARG A 528 19.15 22.93 -6.48
N LEU A 529 18.25 22.04 -6.87
CA LEU A 529 18.57 20.70 -7.37
C LEU A 529 18.35 20.65 -8.87
N THR A 530 19.24 19.99 -9.59
CA THR A 530 19.16 19.84 -11.05
C THR A 530 18.93 18.36 -11.37
N GLY A 531 17.93 18.07 -12.21
CA GLY A 531 17.62 16.73 -12.68
C GLY A 531 18.74 16.14 -13.53
N GLY A 532 18.81 14.84 -13.62
CA GLY A 532 19.83 14.11 -14.36
C GLY A 532 19.53 12.63 -14.45
N HIS A 533 20.57 11.82 -14.68
CA HIS A 533 20.44 10.36 -14.74
C HIS A 533 20.95 9.72 -13.44
N ILE A 534 20.18 8.78 -12.89
CA ILE A 534 20.54 8.00 -11.72
C ILE A 534 20.46 6.52 -12.09
N ASP A 535 21.57 5.81 -11.96
CA ASP A 535 21.59 4.35 -12.03
C ASP A 535 21.66 3.81 -10.59
N VAL A 536 20.55 3.22 -10.13
CA VAL A 536 20.45 2.66 -8.76
C VAL A 536 21.22 1.34 -8.73
N PRO A 537 22.27 1.22 -7.90
CA PRO A 537 22.99 -0.03 -7.76
C PRO A 537 22.13 -1.11 -7.10
N ALA A 538 22.48 -2.37 -7.29
CA ALA A 538 21.90 -3.49 -6.58
C ALA A 538 22.13 -3.33 -5.06
N ASP A 539 21.12 -3.56 -4.25
CA ASP A 539 21.14 -3.33 -2.80
C ASP A 539 22.08 -4.35 -2.11
N ILE A 540 23.09 -3.82 -1.40
CA ILE A 540 24.01 -4.66 -0.60
C ILE A 540 23.26 -5.46 0.47
N SER A 541 22.18 -4.93 1.06
CA SER A 541 21.34 -5.66 2.01
C SER A 541 20.63 -6.85 1.38
N SER A 542 20.14 -6.69 0.14
CA SER A 542 19.57 -7.80 -0.64
C SER A 542 20.63 -8.79 -1.09
N ALA A 543 21.81 -8.29 -1.49
CA ALA A 543 22.96 -9.11 -1.86
C ALA A 543 23.46 -9.94 -0.67
N ALA A 544 23.37 -9.44 0.56
CA ALA A 544 23.87 -10.11 1.76
C ALA A 544 23.29 -11.52 1.95
N PHE A 545 22.02 -11.74 1.60
CA PHE A 545 21.39 -13.07 1.67
C PHE A 545 22.10 -14.06 0.76
N PHE A 546 22.45 -13.65 -0.44
CA PHE A 546 23.13 -14.49 -1.42
C PHE A 546 24.63 -14.61 -1.15
N LEU A 547 25.27 -13.57 -0.57
CA LEU A 547 26.65 -13.65 -0.09
C LEU A 547 26.78 -14.72 1.00
N VAL A 548 25.90 -14.71 1.99
CA VAL A 548 25.89 -15.73 3.06
C VAL A 548 25.50 -17.09 2.48
N ALA A 549 24.45 -17.16 1.65
CA ALA A 549 23.99 -18.42 1.04
C ALA A 549 25.12 -19.13 0.28
N ALA A 550 25.86 -18.40 -0.57
CA ALA A 550 26.95 -18.98 -1.33
C ALA A 550 28.18 -19.32 -0.44
N SER A 551 28.43 -18.53 0.60
CA SER A 551 29.52 -18.81 1.54
C SER A 551 29.31 -20.09 2.35
N ILE A 552 28.04 -20.38 2.78
CA ILE A 552 27.76 -21.54 3.65
C ILE A 552 27.45 -22.84 2.91
N ALA A 553 26.95 -22.77 1.67
CA ALA A 553 26.52 -23.93 0.91
C ALA A 553 27.67 -24.50 0.09
N GLN A 554 28.07 -25.74 0.39
CA GLN A 554 29.23 -26.41 -0.24
C GLN A 554 29.08 -26.48 -1.76
N GLY A 555 30.19 -26.21 -2.48
CA GLY A 555 30.29 -26.25 -3.93
C GLY A 555 29.64 -25.06 -4.64
N SER A 556 29.24 -24.04 -3.89
CA SER A 556 28.66 -22.81 -4.44
C SER A 556 29.70 -21.92 -5.13
N ASP A 557 29.26 -21.27 -6.24
CA ASP A 557 30.00 -20.23 -6.97
C ASP A 557 29.00 -19.30 -7.61
N LEU A 558 28.87 -18.08 -7.07
CA LEU A 558 27.87 -17.11 -7.48
C LEU A 558 28.52 -15.77 -7.83
N THR A 559 28.09 -15.15 -8.90
CA THR A 559 28.42 -13.76 -9.22
C THR A 559 27.21 -12.87 -9.00
N LEU A 560 27.40 -11.82 -8.20
CA LEU A 560 26.43 -10.77 -7.95
C LEU A 560 26.85 -9.52 -8.74
N ARG A 561 25.97 -9.02 -9.62
CA ARG A 561 26.28 -7.92 -10.51
C ARG A 561 25.83 -6.57 -9.93
N HIS A 562 26.64 -5.55 -10.20
CA HIS A 562 26.29 -4.15 -9.99
C HIS A 562 25.94 -3.82 -8.52
N VAL A 563 26.62 -4.45 -7.55
CA VAL A 563 26.34 -4.29 -6.13
C VAL A 563 26.88 -2.95 -5.62
N GLY A 564 26.08 -2.20 -4.88
CA GLY A 564 26.50 -0.97 -4.20
C GLY A 564 27.58 -1.26 -3.16
N MET A 565 28.70 -0.56 -3.28
CA MET A 565 29.89 -0.73 -2.44
C MET A 565 30.16 0.51 -1.59
N ASN A 566 29.11 1.21 -1.17
CA ASN A 566 29.26 2.38 -0.31
C ASN A 566 30.03 2.03 0.96
N PRO A 567 31.13 2.74 1.29
CA PRO A 567 31.96 2.45 2.47
C PRO A 567 31.18 2.40 3.79
N THR A 568 30.05 3.09 3.87
CA THR A 568 29.17 3.07 5.06
C THR A 568 28.21 1.86 5.11
N ARG A 569 28.32 0.94 4.13
CA ARG A 569 27.42 -0.22 3.97
C ARG A 569 28.14 -1.56 3.82
N VAL A 570 29.45 -1.56 3.65
CA VAL A 570 30.23 -2.78 3.35
C VAL A 570 30.57 -3.64 4.57
N GLY A 571 30.05 -3.32 5.74
CA GLY A 571 30.31 -4.07 6.98
C GLY A 571 29.99 -5.56 6.85
N VAL A 572 28.94 -5.93 6.12
CA VAL A 572 28.63 -7.36 5.88
C VAL A 572 29.76 -8.09 5.13
N ILE A 573 30.37 -7.44 4.14
CA ILE A 573 31.50 -8.02 3.39
C ILE A 573 32.74 -8.14 4.30
N ASN A 574 33.00 -7.10 5.10
CA ASN A 574 34.13 -7.10 6.04
C ASN A 574 33.99 -8.22 7.07
N ILE A 575 32.86 -8.32 7.73
CA ILE A 575 32.54 -9.35 8.73
C ILE A 575 32.64 -10.75 8.11
N LEU A 576 32.07 -10.98 6.94
CA LEU A 576 32.15 -12.28 6.27
C LEU A 576 33.58 -12.64 5.89
N ARG A 577 34.42 -11.68 5.46
CA ARG A 577 35.84 -11.91 5.19
C ARG A 577 36.63 -12.22 6.44
N ASP A 578 36.33 -11.51 7.53
CA ASP A 578 36.93 -11.81 8.85
C ASP A 578 36.56 -13.23 9.34
N MET A 579 35.35 -13.68 8.99
CA MET A 579 34.91 -15.07 9.22
C MET A 579 35.54 -16.07 8.24
N GLY A 580 36.30 -15.62 7.23
CA GLY A 580 36.98 -16.49 6.26
C GLY A 580 36.22 -16.76 4.98
N ALA A 581 35.19 -15.97 4.65
CA ALA A 581 34.44 -16.09 3.39
C ALA A 581 35.33 -15.78 2.17
N ASP A 582 35.16 -16.55 1.09
CA ASP A 582 35.81 -16.33 -0.20
C ASP A 582 34.98 -15.39 -1.08
N ILE A 583 35.16 -14.08 -0.87
CA ILE A 583 34.50 -13.02 -1.59
C ILE A 583 35.50 -12.21 -2.40
N GLU A 584 35.42 -12.27 -3.73
CA GLU A 584 36.25 -11.55 -4.69
C GLU A 584 35.49 -10.33 -5.22
N VAL A 585 36.10 -9.14 -5.15
CA VAL A 585 35.58 -7.92 -5.77
C VAL A 585 36.13 -7.86 -7.20
N LEU A 586 35.21 -7.95 -8.14
CA LEU A 586 35.46 -7.78 -9.57
C LEU A 586 35.19 -6.32 -9.96
N GLU A 587 35.44 -5.95 -11.16
CA GLU A 587 35.12 -4.67 -11.82
C GLU A 587 34.51 -3.57 -10.92
N GLN A 588 35.36 -2.89 -10.15
CA GLN A 588 34.94 -1.77 -9.33
C GLN A 588 34.85 -0.50 -10.17
N ARG A 589 33.75 0.24 -10.04
CA ARG A 589 33.49 1.49 -10.76
C ARG A 589 32.72 2.47 -9.90
N GLU A 590 32.61 3.73 -10.33
CA GLU A 590 31.79 4.74 -9.67
C GLU A 590 30.66 5.17 -10.61
N ILE A 591 29.42 5.22 -10.11
CA ILE A 591 28.25 5.59 -10.87
C ILE A 591 27.42 6.56 -10.04
N GLY A 592 27.24 7.80 -10.55
CA GLY A 592 26.44 8.82 -9.86
C GLY A 592 26.98 9.18 -8.46
N GLY A 593 28.28 9.01 -8.20
CA GLY A 593 28.90 9.25 -6.90
C GLY A 593 28.82 8.08 -5.93
N GLU A 594 28.21 6.96 -6.34
CA GLU A 594 28.19 5.70 -5.55
C GLU A 594 29.21 4.69 -6.12
N PRO A 595 30.07 4.11 -5.29
CA PRO A 595 30.93 3.03 -5.71
C PRO A 595 30.12 1.75 -5.91
N VAL A 596 30.42 1.03 -7.00
CA VAL A 596 29.72 -0.19 -7.43
C VAL A 596 30.72 -1.24 -7.85
N ALA A 597 30.45 -2.51 -7.56
CA ALA A 597 31.28 -3.61 -8.03
C ALA A 597 30.44 -4.86 -8.35
N ASP A 598 31.01 -5.74 -9.15
CA ASP A 598 30.55 -7.10 -9.25
C ASP A 598 31.28 -7.94 -8.17
N LEU A 599 30.56 -8.84 -7.51
CA LEU A 599 31.09 -9.67 -6.44
C LEU A 599 30.98 -11.14 -6.84
N ARG A 600 32.09 -11.88 -6.74
CA ARG A 600 32.08 -13.35 -6.85
C ARG A 600 32.27 -13.95 -5.49
N VAL A 601 31.39 -14.86 -5.11
CA VAL A 601 31.45 -15.53 -3.80
C VAL A 601 31.42 -17.04 -3.99
N ARG A 602 32.32 -17.73 -3.28
CA ARG A 602 32.46 -19.19 -3.28
C ARG A 602 32.29 -19.73 -1.89
N ALA A 603 31.90 -21.00 -1.80
CA ALA A 603 31.74 -21.68 -0.52
C ALA A 603 33.07 -21.71 0.24
N ALA A 604 33.03 -21.47 1.56
CA ALA A 604 34.16 -21.43 2.45
C ALA A 604 33.79 -22.01 3.82
N ASP A 605 34.84 -22.48 4.54
CA ASP A 605 34.68 -22.92 5.93
C ASP A 605 34.80 -21.74 6.89
N LEU A 606 33.67 -21.18 7.25
CA LEU A 606 33.57 -20.00 8.10
C LEU A 606 34.01 -20.29 9.54
N GLN A 607 34.63 -19.30 10.18
CA GLN A 607 35.06 -19.32 11.57
C GLN A 607 34.27 -18.31 12.40
N GLY A 608 33.94 -18.67 13.65
CA GLY A 608 33.36 -17.75 14.60
C GLY A 608 34.34 -16.65 15.01
N ILE A 609 33.86 -15.44 15.20
CA ILE A 609 34.65 -14.26 15.55
C ILE A 609 33.96 -13.40 16.62
N ASP A 610 34.74 -12.61 17.34
CA ASP A 610 34.24 -11.44 18.04
C ASP A 610 34.08 -10.31 16.98
N ILE A 611 32.83 -9.91 16.67
CA ILE A 611 32.54 -8.90 15.63
C ILE A 611 33.08 -7.55 16.12
N PRO A 612 33.95 -6.86 15.34
CA PRO A 612 34.44 -5.54 15.71
C PRO A 612 33.29 -4.54 15.84
N GLU A 613 33.23 -3.77 16.93
CA GLU A 613 32.16 -2.86 17.22
C GLU A 613 32.02 -1.72 16.18
N ASP A 614 33.13 -1.33 15.53
CA ASP A 614 33.13 -0.35 14.44
C ASP A 614 32.44 -0.85 13.15
N GLN A 615 32.28 -2.16 12.98
CA GLN A 615 31.56 -2.77 11.87
C GLN A 615 30.04 -2.83 12.13
N VAL A 616 29.59 -2.69 13.38
CA VAL A 616 28.18 -2.81 13.73
C VAL A 616 27.30 -1.78 13.01
N PRO A 617 27.61 -0.46 13.00
CA PRO A 617 26.82 0.52 12.26
C PRO A 617 26.82 0.28 10.74
N LEU A 618 27.92 -0.30 10.20
CA LEU A 618 28.10 -0.55 8.76
C LEU A 618 27.35 -1.79 8.25
N ALA A 619 26.86 -2.64 9.17
CA ALA A 619 26.17 -3.89 8.86
C ALA A 619 24.85 -4.04 9.64
N ILE A 620 24.35 -2.98 10.25
CA ILE A 620 23.23 -3.05 11.21
C ILE A 620 21.98 -3.75 10.66
N ASP A 621 21.70 -3.63 9.38
CA ASP A 621 20.52 -4.24 8.76
C ASP A 621 20.79 -5.65 8.24
N GLU A 622 22.04 -6.09 8.14
CA GLU A 622 22.46 -7.40 7.63
C GLU A 622 22.68 -8.45 8.73
N PHE A 623 22.62 -8.07 10.01
CA PHE A 623 22.82 -9.00 11.12
C PHE A 623 21.90 -10.21 11.12
N PRO A 624 20.61 -10.14 10.75
CA PRO A 624 19.79 -11.35 10.69
C PRO A 624 20.42 -12.48 9.86
N VAL A 625 20.92 -12.18 8.66
CA VAL A 625 21.56 -13.20 7.82
C VAL A 625 22.99 -13.51 8.27
N LEU A 626 23.72 -12.58 8.88
CA LEU A 626 25.01 -12.82 9.50
C LEU A 626 24.91 -13.79 10.69
N PHE A 627 23.79 -13.81 11.43
CA PHE A 627 23.57 -14.81 12.48
C PHE A 627 23.42 -16.22 11.89
N ILE A 628 22.90 -16.35 10.67
CA ILE A 628 22.90 -17.63 9.96
C ILE A 628 24.34 -18.04 9.58
N ALA A 629 25.16 -17.11 9.08
CA ALA A 629 26.56 -17.37 8.82
C ALA A 629 27.29 -17.80 10.10
N ALA A 630 27.04 -17.11 11.22
CA ALA A 630 27.63 -17.44 12.53
C ALA A 630 27.20 -18.84 13.03
N ALA A 631 25.93 -19.20 12.85
CA ALA A 631 25.40 -20.52 13.21
C ALA A 631 26.07 -21.65 12.39
N CYS A 632 26.48 -21.37 11.15
CA CYS A 632 27.17 -22.31 10.26
C CYS A 632 28.71 -22.31 10.45
N ALA A 633 29.28 -21.30 11.12
CA ALA A 633 30.71 -21.14 11.31
C ALA A 633 31.25 -22.11 12.37
N ASN A 634 32.53 -22.46 12.28
CA ASN A 634 33.18 -23.23 13.33
C ASN A 634 33.56 -22.31 14.49
N GLY A 635 33.13 -22.66 15.71
CA GLY A 635 33.43 -21.89 16.92
C GLY A 635 32.32 -20.84 17.26
N ARG A 636 32.67 -19.94 18.15
CA ARG A 636 31.74 -18.97 18.73
C ARG A 636 31.82 -17.62 18.04
N THR A 637 30.65 -17.02 17.74
CA THR A 637 30.56 -15.64 17.28
C THR A 637 29.88 -14.78 18.35
N VAL A 638 30.43 -13.58 18.59
CA VAL A 638 29.91 -12.62 19.58
C VAL A 638 29.62 -11.29 18.92
N LEU A 639 28.42 -10.80 19.10
CA LEU A 639 28.01 -9.45 18.73
C LEU A 639 27.73 -8.63 20.00
N ARG A 640 28.23 -7.38 20.04
CA ARG A 640 27.98 -6.37 21.07
C ARG A 640 27.66 -5.02 20.41
N GLY A 641 27.09 -4.06 21.18
CA GLY A 641 26.84 -2.70 20.73
C GLY A 641 25.76 -2.59 19.63
N ALA A 642 24.81 -3.53 19.57
CA ALA A 642 23.81 -3.61 18.52
C ALA A 642 22.36 -3.43 19.04
N GLU A 643 22.16 -2.62 20.11
CA GLU A 643 20.83 -2.37 20.71
C GLU A 643 19.80 -1.83 19.70
N GLU A 644 20.27 -1.14 18.66
CA GLU A 644 19.41 -0.61 17.59
C GLU A 644 18.64 -1.71 16.85
N LEU A 645 19.11 -2.96 16.85
CA LEU A 645 18.41 -4.12 16.28
C LEU A 645 17.07 -4.42 17.00
N ARG A 646 16.94 -4.02 18.28
CA ARG A 646 15.75 -4.30 19.09
C ARG A 646 14.56 -3.41 18.76
N VAL A 647 14.79 -2.29 18.07
CA VAL A 647 13.79 -1.26 17.74
C VAL A 647 13.55 -1.13 16.24
N LYS A 648 13.90 -2.16 15.48
CA LYS A 648 13.63 -2.25 14.03
C LYS A 648 12.17 -2.67 13.78
N GLU A 649 11.90 -3.37 12.68
CA GLU A 649 10.59 -3.93 12.34
C GLU A 649 10.10 -4.93 13.39
N SER A 650 11.05 -5.64 14.00
CA SER A 650 10.90 -6.53 15.15
C SER A 650 12.09 -6.32 16.11
N ASP A 651 12.09 -6.94 17.30
CA ASP A 651 13.30 -7.17 18.06
C ASP A 651 14.13 -8.25 17.36
N ARG A 652 14.96 -7.84 16.39
CA ARG A 652 15.73 -8.75 15.54
C ARG A 652 16.68 -9.65 16.30
N ILE A 653 17.18 -9.24 17.47
CA ILE A 653 18.04 -10.09 18.32
C ILE A 653 17.20 -11.23 18.89
N GLN A 654 16.06 -10.92 19.52
CA GLN A 654 15.25 -11.92 20.17
C GLN A 654 14.58 -12.86 19.15
N VAL A 655 13.97 -12.31 18.10
CA VAL A 655 13.26 -13.12 17.08
C VAL A 655 14.22 -14.04 16.33
N MET A 656 15.45 -13.60 16.02
CA MET A 656 16.47 -14.46 15.44
C MET A 656 16.93 -15.53 16.40
N ALA A 657 17.10 -15.22 17.69
CA ALA A 657 17.45 -16.20 18.71
C ALA A 657 16.38 -17.29 18.86
N ASP A 658 15.10 -16.89 18.88
CA ASP A 658 13.96 -17.81 18.96
C ASP A 658 13.88 -18.71 17.71
N GLY A 659 14.07 -18.12 16.53
CA GLY A 659 14.11 -18.87 15.27
C GLY A 659 15.29 -19.83 15.17
N LEU A 660 16.49 -19.43 15.62
CA LEU A 660 17.67 -20.30 15.68
C LEU A 660 17.45 -21.48 16.67
N ALA A 661 16.85 -21.21 17.82
CA ALA A 661 16.46 -22.23 18.77
C ALA A 661 15.43 -23.23 18.16
N ALA A 662 14.47 -22.75 17.40
CA ALA A 662 13.48 -23.59 16.72
C ALA A 662 14.10 -24.56 15.68
N VAL A 663 15.28 -24.21 15.12
CA VAL A 663 16.03 -25.07 14.20
C VAL A 663 17.22 -25.76 14.88
N GLY A 664 17.29 -25.76 16.21
CA GLY A 664 18.25 -26.54 17.00
C GLY A 664 19.61 -25.86 17.26
N VAL A 665 19.73 -24.55 17.03
CA VAL A 665 20.96 -23.79 17.29
C VAL A 665 20.88 -23.04 18.62
N HIS A 666 21.84 -23.25 19.49
CA HIS A 666 21.93 -22.56 20.79
C HIS A 666 22.52 -21.16 20.67
N THR A 667 21.85 -20.20 21.30
CA THR A 667 22.29 -18.81 21.38
C THR A 667 22.13 -18.26 22.79
N THR A 668 22.91 -17.22 23.12
CA THR A 668 22.75 -16.46 24.36
C THR A 668 22.49 -15.00 24.01
N VAL A 669 21.29 -14.52 24.30
CA VAL A 669 20.90 -13.13 24.08
C VAL A 669 21.48 -12.25 25.20
N THR A 670 22.09 -11.10 24.83
CA THR A 670 22.56 -10.07 25.77
C THR A 670 21.71 -8.79 25.59
N ALA A 671 21.89 -7.80 26.46
CA ALA A 671 21.14 -6.55 26.36
C ALA A 671 21.38 -5.80 25.02
N ASP A 672 22.62 -5.89 24.51
CA ASP A 672 23.16 -5.14 23.38
C ASP A 672 23.59 -6.03 22.20
N GLY A 673 23.30 -7.36 22.25
CA GLY A 673 23.76 -8.27 21.21
C GLY A 673 23.37 -9.72 21.43
N ILE A 674 24.19 -10.63 20.86
CA ILE A 674 23.96 -12.08 20.90
C ILE A 674 25.28 -12.85 20.81
N ILE A 675 25.31 -14.00 21.46
CA ILE A 675 26.37 -14.99 21.33
C ILE A 675 25.81 -16.23 20.64
N ILE A 676 26.46 -16.67 19.58
CA ILE A 676 26.07 -17.84 18.79
C ILE A 676 27.20 -18.88 18.82
N ASP A 677 26.91 -20.06 19.34
CA ASP A 677 27.81 -21.20 19.28
C ASP A 677 27.58 -21.93 17.94
N GLY A 678 28.47 -21.70 16.97
CA GLY A 678 28.37 -22.23 15.62
C GLY A 678 28.77 -23.70 15.48
N GLY A 679 28.57 -24.25 14.27
CA GLY A 679 28.92 -25.65 13.95
C GLY A 679 27.91 -26.67 14.48
N GLN A 680 26.82 -26.25 15.09
CA GLN A 680 25.76 -27.13 15.54
C GLN A 680 24.91 -27.61 14.35
N PRO A 681 24.39 -28.85 14.36
CA PRO A 681 23.49 -29.32 13.31
C PRO A 681 22.20 -28.51 13.33
N MET A 682 21.88 -27.86 12.23
CA MET A 682 20.55 -27.28 12.04
C MET A 682 19.56 -28.39 11.71
N THR A 683 18.51 -28.50 12.50
CA THR A 683 17.36 -29.41 12.23
C THR A 683 16.34 -28.69 11.34
N GLY A 684 15.21 -29.35 11.02
CA GLY A 684 14.06 -28.64 10.51
C GLY A 684 13.26 -28.02 11.65
N GLY A 685 12.34 -27.11 11.32
CA GLY A 685 11.49 -26.48 12.33
C GLY A 685 10.57 -25.43 11.75
N THR A 686 9.70 -24.87 12.61
CA THR A 686 8.79 -23.77 12.24
C THR A 686 9.28 -22.51 12.92
N VAL A 687 9.48 -21.45 12.13
CA VAL A 687 9.95 -20.13 12.55
C VAL A 687 8.85 -19.11 12.25
N ASP A 688 8.64 -18.16 13.14
CA ASP A 688 7.80 -17.00 12.90
C ASP A 688 8.69 -15.79 12.62
N SER A 689 8.50 -15.13 11.47
CA SER A 689 9.25 -13.93 11.12
C SER A 689 8.74 -12.67 11.82
N HIS A 690 7.56 -12.73 12.44
CA HIS A 690 6.86 -11.58 13.03
C HIS A 690 6.73 -10.41 12.04
N GLY A 691 6.51 -10.71 10.75
CA GLY A 691 6.41 -9.73 9.69
C GLY A 691 7.73 -9.04 9.31
N ASP A 692 8.87 -9.49 9.85
CA ASP A 692 10.17 -8.95 9.46
C ASP A 692 10.74 -9.71 8.25
N HIS A 693 10.77 -9.03 7.11
CA HIS A 693 11.24 -9.58 5.84
C HIS A 693 12.68 -10.10 5.91
N ARG A 694 13.56 -9.48 6.73
CA ARG A 694 14.96 -9.90 6.86
C ARG A 694 15.08 -11.22 7.59
N ILE A 695 14.23 -11.44 8.58
CA ILE A 695 14.18 -12.72 9.31
C ILE A 695 13.67 -13.82 8.39
N ALA A 696 12.57 -13.57 7.66
CA ALA A 696 12.03 -14.53 6.70
C ALA A 696 13.08 -14.99 5.67
N MET A 697 13.80 -14.04 5.04
CA MET A 697 14.84 -14.34 4.06
C MET A 697 16.06 -15.00 4.68
N SER A 698 16.41 -14.66 5.94
CA SER A 698 17.53 -15.31 6.65
C SER A 698 17.28 -16.79 6.87
N PHE A 699 16.09 -17.19 7.29
CA PHE A 699 15.76 -18.61 7.45
C PHE A 699 15.57 -19.33 6.10
N ALA A 700 15.29 -18.63 5.01
CA ALA A 700 15.40 -19.20 3.67
C ALA A 700 16.86 -19.60 3.36
N VAL A 701 17.83 -18.77 3.73
CA VAL A 701 19.26 -19.08 3.60
C VAL A 701 19.67 -20.22 4.54
N ALA A 702 19.16 -20.26 5.77
CA ALA A 702 19.45 -21.31 6.76
C ALA A 702 19.11 -22.72 6.24
N SER A 703 18.09 -22.85 5.40
CA SER A 703 17.66 -24.14 4.83
C SER A 703 18.78 -24.87 4.06
N LEU A 704 19.75 -24.13 3.52
CA LEU A 704 20.88 -24.71 2.79
C LEU A 704 21.78 -25.62 3.68
N ARG A 705 21.75 -25.40 5.00
CA ARG A 705 22.53 -26.17 5.98
C ARG A 705 21.65 -27.00 6.92
N ALA A 706 20.34 -26.90 6.79
CA ALA A 706 19.42 -27.69 7.57
C ALA A 706 19.40 -29.18 7.13
N THR A 707 19.03 -30.07 8.05
CA THR A 707 18.84 -31.50 7.80
C THR A 707 17.36 -31.87 7.62
N GLY A 708 16.43 -30.97 7.95
CA GLY A 708 14.99 -31.12 7.79
C GLY A 708 14.35 -29.86 7.18
N GLU A 709 13.07 -29.95 6.82
CA GLU A 709 12.29 -28.85 6.28
C GLU A 709 12.20 -27.68 7.28
N ILE A 710 12.38 -26.45 6.80
CA ILE A 710 12.11 -25.23 7.56
C ILE A 710 10.83 -24.59 7.00
N THR A 711 9.89 -24.32 7.89
CA THR A 711 8.69 -23.53 7.57
C THR A 711 8.81 -22.15 8.20
N VAL A 712 8.67 -21.09 7.42
CA VAL A 712 8.69 -19.71 7.93
C VAL A 712 7.33 -19.09 7.74
N ASN A 713 6.70 -18.65 8.83
CA ASN A 713 5.40 -17.98 8.82
C ASN A 713 5.56 -16.47 8.70
N ASP A 714 4.47 -15.80 8.28
CA ASP A 714 4.34 -14.33 8.18
C ASP A 714 5.35 -13.67 7.23
N CYS A 715 5.50 -14.23 6.02
CA CYS A 715 6.49 -13.81 5.04
C CYS A 715 5.99 -12.76 4.04
N ALA A 716 4.75 -12.25 4.15
CA ALA A 716 4.18 -11.31 3.18
C ALA A 716 5.02 -10.05 2.98
N ASN A 717 5.62 -9.54 4.05
CA ASN A 717 6.45 -8.33 4.02
C ASN A 717 7.79 -8.47 3.27
N VAL A 718 8.14 -9.65 2.75
CA VAL A 718 9.34 -9.80 1.90
C VAL A 718 9.22 -8.94 0.63
N ALA A 719 8.03 -8.83 0.05
CA ALA A 719 7.77 -8.02 -1.14
C ALA A 719 7.97 -6.50 -0.92
N THR A 720 7.99 -6.01 0.32
CA THR A 720 8.21 -4.59 0.64
C THR A 720 9.61 -4.10 0.27
N SER A 721 10.60 -4.99 0.31
CA SER A 721 12.01 -4.65 0.04
C SER A 721 12.70 -5.58 -0.94
N PHE A 722 12.16 -6.76 -1.20
CA PHE A 722 12.72 -7.70 -2.18
C PHE A 722 11.58 -8.39 -2.97
N PRO A 723 10.90 -7.66 -3.87
CA PRO A 723 9.95 -8.28 -4.80
C PRO A 723 10.68 -9.32 -5.67
N GLY A 724 10.04 -10.49 -5.91
CA GLY A 724 10.65 -11.58 -6.67
C GLY A 724 11.71 -12.39 -5.93
N PHE A 725 11.82 -12.29 -4.60
CA PHE A 725 12.79 -13.06 -3.81
C PHE A 725 12.67 -14.56 -4.00
N VAL A 726 11.45 -15.08 -3.99
CA VAL A 726 11.20 -16.54 -4.10
C VAL A 726 11.69 -17.08 -5.45
N GLU A 727 11.42 -16.37 -6.52
CA GLU A 727 11.82 -16.72 -7.89
C GLU A 727 13.35 -16.69 -8.03
N LEU A 728 13.97 -15.60 -7.56
CA LEU A 728 15.42 -15.43 -7.63
C LEU A 728 16.13 -16.47 -6.74
N ALA A 729 15.67 -16.70 -5.52
CA ALA A 729 16.22 -17.71 -4.62
C ALA A 729 16.12 -19.12 -5.22
N ARG A 730 15.00 -19.44 -5.85
CA ARG A 730 14.80 -20.72 -6.55
C ARG A 730 15.74 -20.87 -7.74
N SER A 731 15.90 -19.82 -8.54
CA SER A 731 16.77 -19.84 -9.72
C SER A 731 18.25 -20.04 -9.37
N THR A 732 18.68 -19.63 -8.19
CA THR A 732 20.06 -19.80 -7.70
C THR A 732 20.30 -21.14 -6.98
N GLY A 733 19.25 -21.89 -6.59
CA GLY A 733 19.38 -23.21 -5.98
C GLY A 733 18.80 -23.38 -4.59
N ILE A 734 18.14 -22.35 -3.99
CA ILE A 734 17.37 -22.50 -2.76
C ILE A 734 16.05 -23.20 -3.09
N ARG A 735 15.74 -24.28 -2.38
CA ARG A 735 14.53 -25.08 -2.60
C ARG A 735 13.36 -24.49 -1.78
N ILE A 736 12.78 -23.41 -2.29
CA ILE A 736 11.75 -22.61 -1.63
C ILE A 736 10.39 -22.71 -2.36
N LYS A 737 9.30 -22.86 -1.59
CA LYS A 737 7.92 -22.71 -2.06
C LYS A 737 7.20 -21.70 -1.16
N ALA A 738 6.46 -20.78 -1.76
CA ALA A 738 5.57 -19.88 -1.04
C ALA A 738 4.13 -20.43 -1.09
N ASP A 739 3.48 -20.56 0.06
CA ASP A 739 2.08 -20.95 0.18
C ASP A 739 1.30 -19.72 0.71
N GLY A 740 0.10 -19.45 0.17
CA GLY A 740 -0.78 -18.36 0.59
C GLY A 740 -0.72 -17.08 -0.25
N GLY A 741 0.17 -17.00 -1.27
CA GLY A 741 0.12 -15.98 -2.31
C GLY A 741 -0.75 -16.47 -3.49
N THR A 742 -1.51 -15.59 -4.12
CA THR A 742 -2.12 -15.89 -5.43
C THR A 742 -1.00 -16.10 -6.45
N GLU A 743 -0.99 -17.30 -7.09
CA GLU A 743 -0.17 -17.57 -8.29
C GLU A 743 -0.45 -16.59 -9.41
#